data_353e6d1b6f7f9b53fe42c0e5f7d7e8b3
#
_entry.id   353e6d1b6f7f9b53fe42c0e5f7d7e8b3
#
_cell.length_a   1.000
_cell.length_b   1.000
_cell.length_c   1.000
_cell.angle_alpha   90.00
_cell.angle_beta   90.00
_cell.angle_gamma   90.00
#
_symmetry.space_group_name_H-M   'P 1'
#
loop_
_entity.id
_entity.type
_entity.pdbx_description
1 polymer ?
#
loop_
_entity_poly.entity_id
_entity_poly.type
_entity_poly.pdbx_seq_one_letter_code
_entity_poly.pdbx_strand_id
1 'polypeptide(L)'
;MNATREIMWNVNSLPNVIGLYGLLVISVVIGLNGVLRRATLWRTGKAAPEYLGSWLWRLDDIIQSGLFQKKVARGKSGSAIAHLLVYFGFLVLLFTTTMVFIHHDLGIKIYQGTFYLWVTIFSDVFGFLLLGGLLFFWYRRYIQNAGAIHNTKNDDFILWMLALLVVQGFALEGLRIHVTHDPWALYSPIGWLVAKSVWFLSDDRARQIHFITWWFHTLTVYGFVALFPYTKFFHMVTSPLNLFFGRTRRPKGALPFIGDLEKLMESGEEFSLGLGTIKDYTWKNLLDLDACTQCGRCQEVCPAYLSGKPLSPKWMILDTRNHLFALHSNGKLGEESTLQLGRSLDESLSQNVLLPFNALRQEGDGYRADGSYRAQNPLVQSSVRTLGGNAEARIAGDVLDPNVFWTCNTCMACVEACPVGINHVDQIVGNRRHMTMMEGQIPHEAQGTLRSLESRGNPYGPAEDRAKWIDGLGVRMLQPGDAVDYLYWVGCVSAFDPRKQKIAKALVAIMQKAGLSFGVLGSMEGCTGDPARRLGEENLFQTLAKQNIELLKSVSFKYLVANCPHCFNTIKNEYPQFGNLGEGREPEIIHHSVLLKRLLAEDRIPLKDGALRDITFHDPCYLGRYNDEYDAPRQSLRAVKGLRIVEMERSREKGLCCGAGGGHFWMDLKIGERVNSMRAQEAVDTGASTVATACPFCMQMMEDGVKLTNNEKRLDVRDIAEVIAERL
;
A
#
# COMPACT_ATOMS: atom_id res chain seq x y z
N MET A 1 6.00 32.99 -41.43
CA MET A 1 6.22 31.67 -42.07
C MET A 1 5.47 30.64 -41.25
N ASN A 2 4.62 29.82 -41.89
CA ASN A 2 3.97 28.71 -41.19
C ASN A 2 4.96 27.57 -41.05
N ALA A 3 5.59 27.42 -39.90
CA ALA A 3 6.48 26.31 -39.59
C ALA A 3 5.66 25.00 -39.66
N THR A 4 6.11 24.05 -40.46
CA THR A 4 5.46 22.74 -40.63
C THR A 4 6.46 21.74 -41.17
N ARG A 5 6.11 20.44 -41.11
CA ARG A 5 6.84 19.36 -41.80
C ARG A 5 5.86 18.51 -42.62
N GLU A 6 6.36 17.88 -43.66
CA GLU A 6 5.61 16.84 -44.35
C GLU A 6 5.45 15.59 -43.46
N ILE A 7 4.20 15.24 -43.19
CA ILE A 7 3.84 14.03 -42.46
C ILE A 7 3.85 12.88 -43.47
N MET A 8 4.29 11.68 -43.04
CA MET A 8 4.46 10.53 -43.93
C MET A 8 5.54 10.73 -45.02
N TRP A 9 6.46 11.69 -44.80
CA TRP A 9 7.59 11.90 -45.71
C TRP A 9 8.31 10.58 -46.02
N ASN A 10 8.63 10.33 -47.28
CA ASN A 10 9.32 9.12 -47.80
C ASN A 10 8.52 7.79 -47.68
N VAL A 11 7.29 7.80 -47.14
CA VAL A 11 6.49 6.57 -46.92
C VAL A 11 5.02 6.73 -47.38
N ASN A 12 4.67 7.81 -48.01
CA ASN A 12 3.31 8.15 -48.45
C ASN A 12 2.87 7.45 -49.77
N SER A 13 3.23 6.18 -49.97
CA SER A 13 2.71 5.35 -51.04
C SER A 13 1.48 4.56 -50.60
N LEU A 14 0.53 4.32 -51.51
CA LEU A 14 -0.68 3.56 -51.19
C LEU A 14 -0.42 2.20 -50.57
N PRO A 15 0.56 1.39 -51.05
CA PRO A 15 0.91 0.11 -50.40
C PRO A 15 1.41 0.27 -48.97
N ASN A 16 2.23 1.31 -48.71
CA ASN A 16 2.71 1.57 -47.35
C ASN A 16 1.58 1.99 -46.39
N VAL A 17 0.65 2.81 -46.87
CA VAL A 17 -0.51 3.27 -46.06
C VAL A 17 -1.43 2.07 -45.77
N ILE A 18 -1.72 1.21 -46.75
CA ILE A 18 -2.51 -0.01 -46.53
C ILE A 18 -1.80 -0.94 -45.54
N GLY A 19 -0.49 -1.15 -45.65
CA GLY A 19 0.31 -1.95 -44.74
C GLY A 19 0.29 -1.40 -43.34
N LEU A 20 0.45 -0.07 -43.17
CA LEU A 20 0.41 0.62 -41.90
C LEU A 20 -0.90 0.35 -41.15
N TYR A 21 -2.04 0.68 -41.76
CA TYR A 21 -3.33 0.54 -41.07
C TYR A 21 -3.77 -0.93 -40.92
N GLY A 22 -3.42 -1.79 -41.89
CA GLY A 22 -3.67 -3.23 -41.75
C GLY A 22 -2.96 -3.85 -40.55
N LEU A 23 -1.68 -3.54 -40.34
CA LEU A 23 -0.91 -4.00 -39.18
C LEU A 23 -1.40 -3.35 -37.89
N LEU A 24 -1.83 -2.08 -37.93
CA LEU A 24 -2.42 -1.41 -36.75
C LEU A 24 -3.66 -2.17 -36.26
N VAL A 25 -4.58 -2.52 -37.17
CA VAL A 25 -5.80 -3.26 -36.82
C VAL A 25 -5.44 -4.60 -36.17
N ILE A 26 -4.51 -5.35 -36.75
CA ILE A 26 -4.05 -6.63 -36.19
C ILE A 26 -3.49 -6.42 -34.77
N SER A 27 -2.64 -5.43 -34.58
CA SER A 27 -2.02 -5.14 -33.28
C SER A 27 -3.06 -4.74 -32.23
N VAL A 28 -4.04 -3.91 -32.62
CA VAL A 28 -5.14 -3.50 -31.72
C VAL A 28 -6.02 -4.70 -31.35
N VAL A 29 -6.34 -5.59 -32.28
CA VAL A 29 -7.13 -6.80 -32.01
C VAL A 29 -6.41 -7.71 -31.02
N ILE A 30 -5.11 -7.95 -31.20
CA ILE A 30 -4.30 -8.75 -30.26
C ILE A 30 -4.25 -8.06 -28.89
N GLY A 31 -3.98 -6.76 -28.83
CA GLY A 31 -3.95 -6.00 -27.59
C GLY A 31 -5.30 -6.01 -26.88
N LEU A 32 -6.40 -5.78 -27.59
CA LEU A 32 -7.75 -5.79 -27.01
C LEU A 32 -8.11 -7.19 -26.44
N ASN A 33 -7.77 -8.25 -27.14
CA ASN A 33 -7.94 -9.61 -26.61
C ASN A 33 -7.21 -9.80 -25.27
N GLY A 34 -5.96 -9.31 -25.15
CA GLY A 34 -5.23 -9.35 -23.88
C GLY A 34 -5.90 -8.56 -22.76
N VAL A 35 -6.41 -7.36 -23.07
CA VAL A 35 -7.16 -6.53 -22.09
C VAL A 35 -8.44 -7.27 -21.64
N LEU A 36 -9.20 -7.84 -22.56
CA LEU A 36 -10.42 -8.57 -22.24
C LEU A 36 -10.13 -9.79 -21.36
N ARG A 37 -9.05 -10.53 -21.62
CA ARG A 37 -8.61 -11.64 -20.76
C ARG A 37 -8.30 -11.20 -19.34
N ARG A 38 -7.60 -10.08 -19.17
CA ARG A 38 -7.35 -9.51 -17.82
C ARG A 38 -8.64 -9.09 -17.14
N ALA A 39 -9.54 -8.45 -17.87
CA ALA A 39 -10.85 -8.03 -17.34
C ALA A 39 -11.72 -9.24 -16.93
N THR A 40 -11.69 -10.34 -17.69
CA THR A 40 -12.39 -11.58 -17.29
C THR A 40 -11.82 -12.18 -16.01
N LEU A 41 -10.50 -12.18 -15.82
CA LEU A 41 -9.89 -12.61 -14.56
C LEU A 41 -10.44 -11.83 -13.36
N TRP A 42 -10.53 -10.50 -13.45
CA TRP A 42 -11.06 -9.71 -12.34
C TRP A 42 -12.53 -9.99 -12.09
N ARG A 43 -13.33 -10.27 -13.14
CA ARG A 43 -14.76 -10.59 -13.04
C ARG A 43 -15.05 -11.94 -12.38
N THR A 44 -14.07 -12.85 -12.26
CA THR A 44 -14.26 -14.09 -11.50
C THR A 44 -14.32 -13.88 -9.99
N GLY A 45 -13.91 -12.70 -9.52
CA GLY A 45 -13.96 -12.36 -8.10
C GLY A 45 -15.38 -12.03 -7.61
N LYS A 46 -15.58 -12.22 -6.29
CA LYS A 46 -16.83 -11.86 -5.61
C LYS A 46 -17.15 -10.37 -5.76
N ALA A 47 -18.42 -10.00 -5.67
CA ALA A 47 -18.86 -8.61 -5.69
C ALA A 47 -18.24 -7.80 -4.53
N ALA A 48 -17.95 -6.54 -4.80
CA ALA A 48 -17.43 -5.58 -3.82
C ALA A 48 -18.06 -4.20 -4.08
N PRO A 49 -19.35 -4.03 -3.74
CA PRO A 49 -20.12 -2.82 -4.05
C PRO A 49 -19.57 -1.58 -3.37
N GLU A 50 -18.88 -1.72 -2.24
CA GLU A 50 -18.24 -0.61 -1.51
C GLU A 50 -17.18 0.13 -2.36
N TYR A 51 -16.65 -0.52 -3.41
CA TYR A 51 -15.71 0.06 -4.36
C TYR A 51 -16.39 0.71 -5.57
N LEU A 52 -17.71 0.73 -5.69
CA LEU A 52 -18.43 1.28 -6.83
C LEU A 52 -19.13 2.63 -6.57
N GLY A 53 -19.02 3.19 -5.37
CA GLY A 53 -19.61 4.48 -4.99
C GLY A 53 -19.02 5.71 -5.71
N SER A 54 -19.34 6.92 -5.24
CA SER A 54 -19.03 8.23 -5.84
C SER A 54 -17.69 8.33 -6.57
N TRP A 55 -17.74 8.60 -7.89
CA TRP A 55 -16.58 8.66 -8.78
C TRP A 55 -15.75 9.95 -8.65
N LEU A 56 -16.35 11.05 -8.15
CA LEU A 56 -15.68 12.35 -8.08
C LEU A 56 -14.47 12.35 -7.13
N TRP A 57 -14.56 11.69 -5.97
CA TRP A 57 -13.43 11.62 -5.03
C TRP A 57 -12.26 10.80 -5.58
N ARG A 58 -12.55 9.87 -6.47
CA ARG A 58 -11.59 8.96 -7.07
C ARG A 58 -10.78 9.62 -8.16
N LEU A 59 -11.37 10.65 -8.81
CA LEU A 59 -10.63 11.47 -9.77
C LEU A 59 -9.46 12.18 -9.12
N ASP A 60 -9.61 12.66 -7.88
CA ASP A 60 -8.50 13.28 -7.15
C ASP A 60 -7.32 12.30 -6.98
N ASP A 61 -7.58 11.04 -6.62
CA ASP A 61 -6.52 10.02 -6.51
C ASP A 61 -5.83 9.72 -7.84
N ILE A 62 -6.59 9.67 -8.96
CA ILE A 62 -6.01 9.54 -10.30
C ILE A 62 -5.15 10.76 -10.62
N ILE A 63 -5.67 11.95 -10.39
CA ILE A 63 -4.94 13.20 -10.69
C ILE A 63 -3.66 13.27 -9.84
N GLN A 64 -3.76 13.11 -8.52
CA GLN A 64 -2.64 13.26 -7.60
C GLN A 64 -1.61 12.12 -7.73
N SER A 65 -2.05 10.88 -7.71
CA SER A 65 -1.18 9.71 -7.64
C SER A 65 -0.98 9.02 -8.99
N GLY A 66 -1.96 9.08 -9.89
CA GLY A 66 -1.86 8.56 -11.25
C GLY A 66 -1.13 9.54 -12.18
N LEU A 67 -1.67 10.75 -12.39
CA LEU A 67 -1.10 11.72 -13.34
C LEU A 67 0.14 12.44 -12.79
N PHE A 68 0.05 13.04 -11.59
CA PHE A 68 1.17 13.74 -10.97
C PHE A 68 2.14 12.83 -10.20
N GLN A 69 1.90 11.53 -10.16
CA GLN A 69 2.78 10.51 -9.58
C GLN A 69 3.23 10.81 -8.14
N LYS A 70 2.39 11.48 -7.32
CA LYS A 70 2.72 11.94 -5.96
C LYS A 70 3.27 10.82 -5.05
N LYS A 71 2.65 9.63 -5.08
CA LYS A 71 3.12 8.48 -4.30
C LYS A 71 4.44 7.91 -4.83
N VAL A 72 4.68 7.96 -6.14
CA VAL A 72 5.94 7.54 -6.74
C VAL A 72 7.06 8.50 -6.36
N ALA A 73 6.79 9.81 -6.42
CA ALA A 73 7.75 10.86 -6.08
C ALA A 73 8.25 10.80 -4.61
N ARG A 74 7.43 10.29 -3.68
CA ARG A 74 7.81 10.07 -2.27
C ARG A 74 8.78 8.92 -2.04
N GLY A 75 9.15 8.17 -3.08
CA GLY A 75 10.11 7.06 -3.00
C GLY A 75 11.57 7.50 -2.86
N LYS A 76 12.49 6.52 -2.99
CA LYS A 76 13.94 6.80 -3.05
C LYS A 76 14.21 7.74 -4.23
N SER A 77 14.85 8.90 -3.97
CA SER A 77 14.93 10.02 -4.89
C SER A 77 15.41 9.65 -6.30
N GLY A 78 16.52 8.92 -6.44
CA GLY A 78 17.02 8.54 -7.76
C GLY A 78 16.04 7.69 -8.59
N SER A 79 15.39 6.69 -7.98
CA SER A 79 14.42 5.85 -8.69
C SER A 79 13.11 6.59 -8.99
N ALA A 80 12.71 7.49 -8.10
CA ALA A 80 11.53 8.31 -8.31
C ALA A 80 11.73 9.25 -9.50
N ILE A 81 12.88 9.96 -9.54
CA ILE A 81 13.24 10.85 -10.65
C ILE A 81 13.31 10.06 -11.97
N ALA A 82 14.04 8.95 -12.01
CA ALA A 82 14.14 8.13 -13.23
C ALA A 82 12.76 7.67 -13.73
N HIS A 83 11.87 7.24 -12.83
CA HIS A 83 10.49 6.86 -13.21
C HIS A 83 9.72 8.06 -13.77
N LEU A 84 9.83 9.24 -13.15
CA LEU A 84 9.17 10.45 -13.65
C LEU A 84 9.68 10.86 -15.04
N LEU A 85 11.00 10.75 -15.29
CA LEU A 85 11.59 11.02 -16.61
C LEU A 85 11.04 10.08 -17.68
N VAL A 86 10.96 8.77 -17.38
CA VAL A 86 10.38 7.77 -18.29
C VAL A 86 8.88 8.04 -18.49
N TYR A 87 8.14 8.30 -17.42
CA TYR A 87 6.70 8.51 -17.45
C TYR A 87 6.30 9.76 -18.25
N PHE A 88 6.86 10.93 -17.91
CA PHE A 88 6.53 12.17 -18.62
C PHE A 88 7.11 12.16 -20.04
N GLY A 89 8.28 11.57 -20.25
CA GLY A 89 8.83 11.37 -21.59
C GLY A 89 7.88 10.56 -22.48
N PHE A 90 7.37 9.44 -21.96
CA PHE A 90 6.39 8.62 -22.66
C PHE A 90 5.10 9.39 -22.96
N LEU A 91 4.56 10.15 -21.99
CA LEU A 91 3.34 10.94 -22.18
C LEU A 91 3.51 12.03 -23.25
N VAL A 92 4.66 12.72 -23.29
CA VAL A 92 4.95 13.75 -24.29
C VAL A 92 5.07 13.14 -25.68
N LEU A 93 5.76 12.00 -25.82
CA LEU A 93 5.86 11.30 -27.11
C LEU A 93 4.50 10.78 -27.57
N LEU A 94 3.69 10.21 -26.66
CA LEU A 94 2.32 9.80 -26.97
C LEU A 94 1.44 10.99 -27.40
N PHE A 95 1.54 12.11 -26.70
CA PHE A 95 0.85 13.35 -27.07
C PHE A 95 1.24 13.80 -28.48
N THR A 96 2.54 13.78 -28.79
CA THR A 96 3.03 14.16 -30.13
C THR A 96 2.45 13.26 -31.20
N THR A 97 2.49 11.93 -31.00
CA THR A 97 1.91 10.97 -31.95
C THR A 97 0.41 11.22 -32.13
N THR A 98 -0.30 11.55 -31.04
CA THR A 98 -1.73 11.89 -31.09
C THR A 98 -1.96 13.17 -31.89
N MET A 99 -1.13 14.20 -31.74
CA MET A 99 -1.25 15.45 -32.49
C MET A 99 -0.99 15.23 -34.00
N VAL A 100 -0.02 14.37 -34.32
CA VAL A 100 0.24 13.95 -35.72
C VAL A 100 -0.97 13.22 -36.30
N PHE A 101 -1.56 12.29 -35.57
CA PHE A 101 -2.77 11.57 -35.96
C PHE A 101 -3.95 12.53 -36.20
N ILE A 102 -4.23 13.45 -35.29
CA ILE A 102 -5.32 14.46 -35.44
C ILE A 102 -5.07 15.30 -36.67
N HIS A 103 -3.84 15.74 -36.90
CA HIS A 103 -3.50 16.58 -38.04
C HIS A 103 -3.63 15.88 -39.40
N HIS A 104 -3.10 14.64 -39.47
CA HIS A 104 -3.04 13.87 -40.73
C HIS A 104 -4.34 13.12 -40.99
N ASP A 105 -4.79 12.29 -40.06
CA ASP A 105 -5.87 11.33 -40.28
C ASP A 105 -7.26 11.93 -40.10
N LEU A 106 -7.42 12.83 -39.12
CA LEU A 106 -8.68 13.55 -38.91
C LEU A 106 -8.78 14.85 -39.75
N GLY A 107 -7.69 15.24 -40.44
CA GLY A 107 -7.64 16.43 -41.27
C GLY A 107 -7.66 17.77 -40.53
N ILE A 108 -7.59 17.78 -39.22
CA ILE A 108 -7.61 19.00 -38.39
C ILE A 108 -6.19 19.57 -38.30
N LYS A 109 -5.94 20.66 -39.02
CA LYS A 109 -4.61 21.26 -39.25
C LYS A 109 -4.07 22.03 -38.06
N ILE A 110 -3.85 21.32 -36.92
CA ILE A 110 -3.31 21.90 -35.68
C ILE A 110 -1.78 21.81 -35.56
N TYR A 111 -1.11 20.78 -36.17
CA TYR A 111 0.31 20.56 -36.10
C TYR A 111 1.09 21.43 -37.08
N GLN A 112 1.06 22.77 -36.87
CA GLN A 112 1.70 23.78 -37.71
C GLN A 112 2.01 25.05 -36.88
N GLY A 113 2.81 25.94 -37.46
CA GLY A 113 3.19 27.23 -36.86
C GLY A 113 3.97 27.05 -35.54
N THR A 114 3.79 27.95 -34.61
CA THR A 114 4.47 27.97 -33.32
C THR A 114 4.15 26.72 -32.48
N PHE A 115 2.92 26.20 -32.59
CA PHE A 115 2.53 24.95 -31.90
C PHE A 115 3.38 23.76 -32.36
N TYR A 116 3.62 23.60 -33.65
CA TYR A 116 4.52 22.57 -34.17
C TYR A 116 5.91 22.70 -33.59
N LEU A 117 6.48 23.91 -33.53
CA LEU A 117 7.82 24.12 -32.99
C LEU A 117 7.92 23.75 -31.51
N TRP A 118 6.91 24.12 -30.69
CA TRP A 118 6.89 23.72 -29.27
C TRP A 118 6.75 22.21 -29.11
N VAL A 119 5.84 21.58 -29.82
CA VAL A 119 5.68 20.11 -29.70
C VAL A 119 6.95 19.40 -30.13
N THR A 120 7.63 19.88 -31.17
CA THR A 120 8.88 19.30 -31.68
C THR A 120 10.00 19.36 -30.63
N ILE A 121 10.26 20.55 -30.04
CA ILE A 121 11.30 20.68 -29.02
C ILE A 121 10.99 19.90 -27.76
N PHE A 122 9.72 19.88 -27.30
CA PHE A 122 9.33 19.07 -26.15
C PHE A 122 9.52 17.58 -26.42
N SER A 123 9.15 17.09 -27.60
CA SER A 123 9.33 15.70 -27.98
C SER A 123 10.79 15.28 -27.97
N ASP A 124 11.66 16.11 -28.54
CA ASP A 124 13.09 15.84 -28.64
C ASP A 124 13.73 15.81 -27.25
N VAL A 125 13.49 16.85 -26.40
CA VAL A 125 14.04 16.96 -25.06
C VAL A 125 13.49 15.82 -24.15
N PHE A 126 12.18 15.60 -24.15
CA PHE A 126 11.59 14.56 -23.28
C PHE A 126 11.93 13.14 -23.77
N GLY A 127 12.13 12.92 -25.07
CA GLY A 127 12.69 11.67 -25.59
C GLY A 127 14.10 11.40 -25.06
N PHE A 128 14.96 12.41 -25.02
CA PHE A 128 16.30 12.31 -24.42
C PHE A 128 16.25 12.04 -22.90
N LEU A 129 15.39 12.74 -22.18
CA LEU A 129 15.19 12.54 -20.75
C LEU A 129 14.65 11.13 -20.44
N LEU A 130 13.75 10.61 -21.27
CA LEU A 130 13.25 9.24 -21.17
C LEU A 130 14.41 8.24 -21.31
N LEU A 131 15.26 8.41 -22.33
CA LEU A 131 16.43 7.55 -22.51
C LEU A 131 17.36 7.59 -21.30
N GLY A 132 17.60 8.77 -20.71
CA GLY A 132 18.36 8.92 -19.47
C GLY A 132 17.76 8.15 -18.29
N GLY A 133 16.43 8.21 -18.14
CA GLY A 133 15.70 7.43 -17.13
C GLY A 133 15.84 5.91 -17.31
N LEU A 134 15.76 5.43 -18.57
CA LEU A 134 15.97 4.01 -18.90
C LEU A 134 17.40 3.54 -18.62
N LEU A 135 18.40 4.35 -18.96
CA LEU A 135 19.81 4.08 -18.67
C LEU A 135 20.07 4.01 -17.16
N PHE A 136 19.42 4.86 -16.37
CA PHE A 136 19.50 4.78 -14.92
C PHE A 136 18.90 3.49 -14.39
N PHE A 137 17.74 3.05 -14.90
CA PHE A 137 17.15 1.79 -14.50
C PHE A 137 18.02 0.60 -14.91
N TRP A 138 18.63 0.62 -16.10
CA TRP A 138 19.58 -0.37 -16.53
C TRP A 138 20.80 -0.45 -15.60
N TYR A 139 21.44 0.71 -15.30
CA TYR A 139 22.56 0.83 -14.35
C TYR A 139 22.18 0.23 -12.99
N ARG A 140 21.01 0.58 -12.48
CA ARG A 140 20.55 0.15 -11.17
C ARG A 140 20.28 -1.37 -11.10
N ARG A 141 19.84 -1.96 -12.20
CA ARG A 141 19.53 -3.39 -12.27
C ARG A 141 20.78 -4.24 -12.44
N TYR A 142 21.67 -3.85 -13.34
CA TYR A 142 22.78 -4.71 -13.77
C TYR A 142 24.13 -4.36 -13.15
N ILE A 143 24.34 -3.10 -12.76
CA ILE A 143 25.61 -2.67 -12.18
C ILE A 143 25.48 -2.53 -10.65
N GLN A 144 24.44 -1.82 -10.16
CA GLN A 144 24.27 -1.61 -8.73
C GLN A 144 23.69 -2.84 -8.01
N ASN A 145 23.03 -3.76 -8.70
CA ASN A 145 22.35 -4.94 -8.15
C ASN A 145 21.50 -4.59 -6.92
N ALA A 146 20.59 -3.60 -7.07
CA ALA A 146 19.78 -3.10 -5.96
C ALA A 146 18.86 -4.21 -5.42
N GLY A 147 19.16 -4.74 -4.23
CA GLY A 147 18.58 -5.95 -3.64
C GLY A 147 17.05 -5.99 -3.47
N ALA A 148 16.35 -4.86 -3.57
CA ALA A 148 14.87 -4.83 -3.55
C ALA A 148 14.25 -5.13 -4.92
N ILE A 149 15.04 -5.11 -6.02
CA ILE A 149 14.59 -5.28 -7.39
C ILE A 149 14.87 -6.73 -7.81
N HIS A 150 13.85 -7.38 -8.31
CA HIS A 150 13.95 -8.68 -8.94
C HIS A 150 13.99 -8.50 -10.45
N ASN A 151 14.99 -9.04 -11.12
CA ASN A 151 15.15 -8.96 -12.58
C ASN A 151 14.42 -10.15 -13.23
N THR A 152 13.52 -9.85 -14.15
CA THR A 152 12.82 -10.84 -14.98
C THR A 152 13.10 -10.57 -16.46
N LYS A 153 13.00 -11.61 -17.30
CA LYS A 153 13.09 -11.44 -18.76
C LYS A 153 12.09 -10.40 -19.29
N ASN A 154 10.95 -10.26 -18.63
CA ASN A 154 9.94 -9.26 -18.95
C ASN A 154 10.43 -7.84 -18.66
N ASP A 155 11.18 -7.62 -17.57
CA ASP A 155 11.80 -6.33 -17.27
C ASP A 155 12.83 -5.94 -18.32
N ASP A 156 13.66 -6.92 -18.74
CA ASP A 156 14.67 -6.73 -19.77
C ASP A 156 14.02 -6.35 -21.11
N PHE A 157 13.01 -7.11 -21.50
CA PHE A 157 12.23 -6.83 -22.72
C PHE A 157 11.67 -5.41 -22.72
N ILE A 158 11.09 -4.97 -21.62
CA ILE A 158 10.51 -3.62 -21.47
C ILE A 158 11.58 -2.53 -21.64
N LEU A 159 12.70 -2.66 -20.93
CA LEU A 159 13.77 -1.66 -20.97
C LEU A 159 14.35 -1.54 -22.38
N TRP A 160 14.66 -2.68 -23.01
CA TRP A 160 15.22 -2.69 -24.37
C TRP A 160 14.24 -2.22 -25.42
N MET A 161 12.97 -2.60 -25.33
CA MET A 161 11.95 -2.18 -26.28
C MET A 161 11.70 -0.67 -26.24
N LEU A 162 11.58 -0.07 -25.04
CA LEU A 162 11.44 1.38 -24.92
C LEU A 162 12.69 2.13 -25.39
N ALA A 163 13.89 1.66 -25.03
CA ALA A 163 15.12 2.25 -25.50
C ALA A 163 15.23 2.19 -27.03
N LEU A 164 14.89 1.05 -27.62
CA LEU A 164 14.89 0.86 -29.07
C LEU A 164 13.92 1.83 -29.76
N LEU A 165 12.69 1.99 -29.24
CA LEU A 165 11.71 2.93 -29.79
C LEU A 165 12.23 4.37 -29.81
N VAL A 166 12.86 4.83 -28.73
CA VAL A 166 13.40 6.19 -28.64
C VAL A 166 14.59 6.39 -29.59
N VAL A 167 15.51 5.41 -29.62
CA VAL A 167 16.70 5.48 -30.51
C VAL A 167 16.27 5.49 -31.97
N GLN A 168 15.33 4.64 -32.35
CA GLN A 168 14.74 4.64 -33.72
C GLN A 168 14.07 5.96 -34.05
N GLY A 169 13.34 6.57 -33.09
CA GLY A 169 12.71 7.87 -33.26
C GLY A 169 13.73 8.98 -33.58
N PHE A 170 14.82 9.06 -32.82
CA PHE A 170 15.91 10.01 -33.09
C PHE A 170 16.61 9.72 -34.41
N ALA A 171 16.82 8.44 -34.76
CA ALA A 171 17.41 8.10 -36.06
C ALA A 171 16.53 8.56 -37.23
N LEU A 172 15.22 8.33 -37.16
CA LEU A 172 14.25 8.78 -38.15
C LEU A 172 14.24 10.29 -38.31
N GLU A 173 14.17 11.02 -37.18
CA GLU A 173 14.18 12.47 -37.20
C GLU A 173 15.48 13.02 -37.77
N GLY A 174 16.63 12.46 -37.37
CA GLY A 174 17.95 12.87 -37.88
C GLY A 174 18.13 12.61 -39.37
N LEU A 175 17.73 11.44 -39.86
CA LEU A 175 17.78 11.10 -41.27
C LEU A 175 16.87 12.02 -42.11
N ARG A 176 15.66 12.33 -41.60
CA ARG A 176 14.76 13.27 -42.26
C ARG A 176 15.37 14.66 -42.33
N ILE A 177 15.87 15.20 -41.22
CA ILE A 177 16.53 16.54 -41.15
C ILE A 177 17.70 16.61 -42.14
N HIS A 178 18.52 15.55 -42.23
CA HIS A 178 19.66 15.48 -43.13
C HIS A 178 19.26 15.66 -44.60
N VAL A 179 18.25 14.90 -45.04
CA VAL A 179 17.82 14.90 -46.44
C VAL A 179 16.96 16.10 -46.82
N THR A 180 16.10 16.57 -45.89
CA THR A 180 15.17 17.68 -46.21
C THR A 180 15.79 19.07 -45.94
N HIS A 181 16.99 19.13 -45.36
CA HIS A 181 17.60 20.39 -44.93
C HIS A 181 16.61 21.26 -44.14
N ASP A 182 15.91 20.60 -43.18
CA ASP A 182 14.79 21.22 -42.44
C ASP A 182 15.18 22.57 -41.82
N PRO A 183 14.52 23.69 -42.20
CA PRO A 183 14.85 24.99 -41.66
C PRO A 183 14.57 25.14 -40.18
N TRP A 184 13.79 24.22 -39.59
CA TRP A 184 13.41 24.18 -38.17
C TRP A 184 14.22 23.16 -37.37
N ALA A 185 15.31 22.62 -37.92
CA ALA A 185 16.14 21.57 -37.33
C ALA A 185 16.61 21.87 -35.90
N LEU A 186 16.85 23.15 -35.57
CA LEU A 186 17.28 23.58 -34.21
C LEU A 186 16.20 23.35 -33.13
N TYR A 187 14.94 23.17 -33.52
CA TYR A 187 13.88 22.78 -32.59
C TYR A 187 13.84 21.27 -32.29
N SER A 188 14.71 20.50 -32.94
CA SER A 188 15.01 19.09 -32.62
C SER A 188 16.50 18.94 -32.35
N PRO A 189 17.05 19.43 -31.23
CA PRO A 189 18.51 19.48 -31.01
C PRO A 189 19.16 18.10 -31.08
N ILE A 190 18.54 17.04 -30.55
CA ILE A 190 19.08 15.67 -30.63
C ILE A 190 18.95 15.14 -32.04
N GLY A 191 17.79 15.32 -32.68
CA GLY A 191 17.59 14.96 -34.10
C GLY A 191 18.60 15.68 -35.02
N TRP A 192 18.87 16.97 -34.75
CA TRP A 192 19.91 17.73 -35.47
C TRP A 192 21.31 17.17 -35.27
N LEU A 193 21.69 16.78 -34.04
CA LEU A 193 22.98 16.12 -33.77
C LEU A 193 23.08 14.80 -34.53
N VAL A 194 22.03 14.00 -34.57
CA VAL A 194 21.98 12.76 -35.38
C VAL A 194 22.15 13.09 -36.86
N ALA A 195 21.44 14.10 -37.38
CA ALA A 195 21.60 14.56 -38.77
C ALA A 195 23.04 14.94 -39.12
N LYS A 196 23.73 15.61 -38.21
CA LYS A 196 25.15 15.95 -38.36
C LYS A 196 26.07 14.72 -38.32
N SER A 197 25.73 13.71 -37.50
CA SER A 197 26.53 12.49 -37.39
C SER A 197 26.49 11.62 -38.66
N VAL A 198 25.47 11.75 -39.49
CA VAL A 198 25.28 11.01 -40.74
C VAL A 198 25.65 11.82 -41.99
N TRP A 199 26.42 12.90 -41.84
CA TRP A 199 26.82 13.82 -42.93
C TRP A 199 27.47 13.12 -44.13
N PHE A 200 28.06 11.96 -43.93
CA PHE A 200 28.75 11.15 -44.96
C PHE A 200 27.78 10.33 -45.86
N LEU A 201 26.50 10.25 -45.53
CA LEU A 201 25.49 9.57 -46.29
C LEU A 201 25.01 10.45 -47.47
N SER A 202 24.89 9.85 -48.67
CA SER A 202 24.14 10.51 -49.75
C SER A 202 22.65 10.53 -49.44
N ASP A 203 21.92 11.50 -49.98
CA ASP A 203 20.49 11.65 -49.79
C ASP A 203 19.71 10.37 -50.15
N ASP A 204 20.08 9.70 -51.22
CA ASP A 204 19.43 8.44 -51.67
C ASP A 204 19.63 7.32 -50.63
N ARG A 205 20.85 7.16 -50.10
CA ARG A 205 21.12 6.16 -49.07
C ARG A 205 20.40 6.53 -47.76
N ALA A 206 20.41 7.77 -47.41
CA ALA A 206 19.71 8.25 -46.21
C ALA A 206 18.18 8.01 -46.31
N ARG A 207 17.59 8.20 -47.52
CA ARG A 207 16.16 7.86 -47.77
C ARG A 207 15.89 6.36 -47.66
N GLN A 208 16.77 5.51 -48.15
CA GLN A 208 16.63 4.05 -48.04
C GLN A 208 16.72 3.61 -46.57
N ILE A 209 17.71 4.10 -45.85
CA ILE A 209 17.86 3.78 -44.40
C ILE A 209 16.67 4.29 -43.61
N HIS A 210 16.18 5.53 -43.90
CA HIS A 210 14.97 6.08 -43.27
C HIS A 210 13.76 5.17 -43.54
N PHE A 211 13.54 4.71 -44.75
CA PHE A 211 12.41 3.85 -45.10
C PHE A 211 12.45 2.53 -44.33
N ILE A 212 13.62 1.87 -44.26
CA ILE A 212 13.80 0.62 -43.50
C ILE A 212 13.61 0.84 -42.01
N THR A 213 14.22 1.90 -41.49
CA THR A 213 14.10 2.25 -40.05
C THR A 213 12.66 2.62 -39.69
N TRP A 214 11.93 3.29 -40.60
CA TRP A 214 10.53 3.65 -40.39
C TRP A 214 9.63 2.41 -40.24
N TRP A 215 9.80 1.43 -41.13
CA TRP A 215 9.08 0.17 -41.02
C TRP A 215 9.47 -0.61 -39.76
N PHE A 216 10.73 -0.61 -39.42
CA PHE A 216 11.20 -1.26 -38.20
C PHE A 216 10.66 -0.58 -36.94
N HIS A 217 10.62 0.75 -36.90
CA HIS A 217 10.01 1.52 -35.85
C HIS A 217 8.49 1.24 -35.75
N THR A 218 7.80 1.26 -36.86
CA THR A 218 6.36 0.96 -36.92
C THR A 218 6.05 -0.44 -36.40
N LEU A 219 6.80 -1.45 -36.81
CA LEU A 219 6.65 -2.82 -36.30
C LEU A 219 6.95 -2.91 -34.79
N THR A 220 7.93 -2.16 -34.31
CA THR A 220 8.23 -2.10 -32.87
C THR A 220 7.09 -1.44 -32.08
N VAL A 221 6.52 -0.35 -32.60
CA VAL A 221 5.32 0.32 -32.00
C VAL A 221 4.12 -0.64 -31.99
N TYR A 222 3.86 -1.31 -33.11
CA TYR A 222 2.74 -2.24 -33.19
C TYR A 222 2.94 -3.49 -32.34
N GLY A 223 4.18 -3.97 -32.25
CA GLY A 223 4.56 -4.98 -31.28
C GLY A 223 4.31 -4.54 -29.84
N PHE A 224 4.64 -3.28 -29.50
CA PHE A 224 4.30 -2.70 -28.20
C PHE A 224 2.79 -2.71 -27.96
N VAL A 225 1.98 -2.22 -28.90
CA VAL A 225 0.50 -2.19 -28.78
C VAL A 225 -0.08 -3.59 -28.62
N ALA A 226 0.39 -4.56 -29.41
CA ALA A 226 -0.08 -5.95 -29.34
C ALA A 226 0.28 -6.63 -28.02
N LEU A 227 1.53 -6.44 -27.54
CA LEU A 227 2.07 -7.11 -26.36
C LEU A 227 1.82 -6.36 -25.05
N PHE A 228 1.33 -5.13 -25.11
CA PHE A 228 1.07 -4.27 -23.97
C PHE A 228 0.32 -4.97 -22.81
N PRO A 229 -0.83 -5.67 -23.01
CA PRO A 229 -1.57 -6.29 -21.92
C PRO A 229 -0.94 -7.59 -21.40
N TYR A 230 0.01 -8.17 -22.14
CA TYR A 230 0.70 -9.41 -21.77
C TYR A 230 2.02 -9.18 -21.03
N THR A 231 2.43 -7.92 -20.87
CA THR A 231 3.69 -7.53 -20.24
C THR A 231 3.44 -6.65 -19.01
N LYS A 232 4.51 -6.31 -18.28
CA LYS A 232 4.44 -5.32 -17.17
C LYS A 232 3.98 -3.93 -17.62
N PHE A 233 4.01 -3.61 -18.91
CA PHE A 233 3.42 -2.36 -19.41
C PHE A 233 1.95 -2.20 -19.04
N PHE A 234 1.23 -3.30 -18.84
CA PHE A 234 -0.18 -3.26 -18.44
C PHE A 234 -0.42 -2.53 -17.11
N HIS A 235 0.63 -2.35 -16.29
CA HIS A 235 0.54 -1.50 -15.10
C HIS A 235 0.13 -0.05 -15.42
N MET A 236 0.35 0.43 -16.63
CA MET A 236 -0.12 1.75 -17.10
C MET A 236 -1.65 1.85 -17.12
N VAL A 237 -2.36 0.72 -17.19
CA VAL A 237 -3.82 0.63 -17.07
C VAL A 237 -4.23 0.18 -15.67
N THR A 238 -3.64 -0.89 -15.16
CA THR A 238 -4.05 -1.47 -13.87
C THR A 238 -3.74 -0.57 -12.69
N SER A 239 -2.63 0.18 -12.71
CA SER A 239 -2.30 1.10 -11.62
C SER A 239 -3.29 2.26 -11.47
N PRO A 240 -3.63 3.02 -12.53
CA PRO A 240 -4.68 4.04 -12.44
C PRO A 240 -6.05 3.46 -12.07
N LEU A 241 -6.43 2.31 -12.63
CA LEU A 241 -7.67 1.63 -12.26
C LEU A 241 -7.68 1.24 -10.78
N ASN A 242 -6.58 0.71 -10.27
CA ASN A 242 -6.47 0.33 -8.87
C ASN A 242 -6.54 1.54 -7.93
N LEU A 243 -5.93 2.65 -8.30
CA LEU A 243 -6.04 3.92 -7.57
C LEU A 243 -7.47 4.46 -7.62
N PHE A 244 -8.13 4.40 -8.79
CA PHE A 244 -9.52 4.81 -8.95
C PHE A 244 -10.47 4.04 -8.04
N PHE A 245 -10.30 2.74 -7.93
CA PHE A 245 -11.06 1.87 -7.05
C PHE A 245 -10.45 1.71 -5.65
N GLY A 246 -9.42 2.48 -5.30
CA GLY A 246 -8.73 2.39 -4.01
C GLY A 246 -9.51 2.98 -2.84
N ARG A 247 -10.31 4.02 -3.08
CA ARG A 247 -11.12 4.66 -2.03
C ARG A 247 -12.49 4.00 -1.91
N THR A 248 -12.83 3.65 -0.68
CA THR A 248 -14.18 3.27 -0.25
C THR A 248 -14.74 4.34 0.67
N ARG A 249 -16.02 4.24 1.03
CA ARG A 249 -16.59 5.02 2.13
C ARG A 249 -16.09 4.57 3.50
N ARG A 250 -15.46 3.41 3.57
CA ARG A 250 -14.88 2.86 4.79
C ARG A 250 -13.71 3.73 5.26
N PRO A 251 -13.64 4.06 6.56
CA PRO A 251 -12.47 4.72 7.13
C PRO A 251 -11.18 3.94 6.86
N LYS A 252 -10.08 4.64 6.64
CA LYS A 252 -8.75 4.03 6.37
C LYS A 252 -8.34 2.99 7.42
N GLY A 253 -8.69 3.26 8.68
CA GLY A 253 -8.36 2.41 9.83
C GLY A 253 -9.30 1.22 10.06
N ALA A 254 -10.37 1.06 9.28
CA ALA A 254 -11.31 -0.04 9.45
C ALA A 254 -10.96 -1.22 8.54
N LEU A 255 -11.14 -2.45 9.03
CA LEU A 255 -11.17 -3.65 8.20
C LEU A 255 -12.48 -3.77 7.42
N PRO A 256 -12.53 -4.54 6.31
CA PRO A 256 -13.77 -4.81 5.59
C PRO A 256 -14.84 -5.40 6.51
N PHE A 257 -16.06 -4.89 6.38
CA PHE A 257 -17.24 -5.47 6.99
C PHE A 257 -17.67 -6.68 6.18
N ILE A 258 -17.85 -7.81 6.84
CA ILE A 258 -18.23 -9.08 6.21
C ILE A 258 -19.69 -9.46 6.41
N GLY A 259 -20.48 -8.53 6.93
CA GLY A 259 -21.88 -8.79 7.34
C GLY A 259 -22.00 -9.04 8.84
N ASP A 260 -23.23 -9.00 9.32
CA ASP A 260 -23.57 -9.40 10.68
C ASP A 260 -23.63 -10.93 10.73
N LEU A 261 -22.72 -11.55 11.47
CA LEU A 261 -22.59 -13.02 11.52
C LEU A 261 -23.83 -13.71 12.11
N GLU A 262 -24.48 -13.10 13.08
CA GLU A 262 -25.71 -13.62 13.66
C GLU A 262 -26.80 -13.77 12.59
N LYS A 263 -27.01 -12.73 11.79
CA LYS A 263 -27.96 -12.75 10.66
C LYS A 263 -27.55 -13.71 9.56
N LEU A 264 -26.25 -13.85 9.29
CA LEU A 264 -25.75 -14.80 8.29
C LEU A 264 -25.97 -16.24 8.74
N MET A 265 -25.76 -16.55 10.02
CA MET A 265 -26.03 -17.88 10.57
C MET A 265 -27.54 -18.20 10.58
N GLU A 266 -28.39 -17.22 10.90
CA GLU A 266 -29.85 -17.37 10.87
C GLU A 266 -30.39 -17.59 9.46
N SER A 267 -29.72 -17.08 8.40
CA SER A 267 -30.17 -17.27 7.02
C SER A 267 -30.12 -18.71 6.53
N GLY A 268 -29.33 -19.56 7.17
CA GLY A 268 -29.13 -20.96 6.77
C GLY A 268 -28.40 -21.15 5.44
N GLU A 269 -27.88 -20.08 4.82
CA GLU A 269 -27.08 -20.16 3.60
C GLU A 269 -25.65 -20.60 3.91
N GLU A 270 -25.06 -21.43 3.04
CA GLU A 270 -23.64 -21.72 3.11
C GLU A 270 -22.83 -20.46 2.83
N PHE A 271 -21.95 -20.10 3.74
CA PHE A 271 -21.05 -18.95 3.56
C PHE A 271 -19.61 -19.31 3.92
N SER A 272 -18.66 -18.72 3.20
CA SER A 272 -17.23 -18.78 3.52
C SER A 272 -16.80 -17.45 4.12
N LEU A 273 -16.17 -17.52 5.27
CA LEU A 273 -15.64 -16.35 5.97
C LEU A 273 -14.16 -16.14 5.65
N GLY A 274 -13.84 -14.95 5.17
CA GLY A 274 -12.48 -14.58 4.84
C GLY A 274 -12.04 -14.94 3.42
N LEU A 275 -10.74 -15.13 3.23
CA LEU A 275 -10.11 -15.40 1.94
C LEU A 275 -9.41 -16.77 1.98
N GLY A 276 -10.17 -17.86 1.89
CA GLY A 276 -9.65 -19.20 1.95
C GLY A 276 -9.00 -19.64 0.65
N THR A 277 -9.76 -19.56 -0.44
CA THR A 277 -9.33 -19.90 -1.79
C THR A 277 -9.33 -18.68 -2.69
N ILE A 278 -8.79 -18.80 -3.89
CA ILE A 278 -8.80 -17.68 -4.84
C ILE A 278 -10.23 -17.26 -5.25
N LYS A 279 -11.21 -18.17 -5.13
CA LYS A 279 -12.63 -17.89 -5.38
C LYS A 279 -13.27 -16.96 -4.35
N ASP A 280 -12.67 -16.83 -3.17
CA ASP A 280 -13.15 -15.94 -2.11
C ASP A 280 -12.70 -14.50 -2.30
N TYR A 281 -11.74 -14.27 -3.20
CA TYR A 281 -11.24 -12.93 -3.49
C TYR A 281 -12.28 -12.11 -4.24
N THR A 282 -12.43 -10.85 -3.86
CA THR A 282 -13.30 -9.92 -4.60
C THR A 282 -12.64 -9.49 -5.90
N TRP A 283 -13.44 -9.00 -6.86
CA TRP A 283 -12.89 -8.43 -8.10
C TRP A 283 -11.81 -7.36 -7.82
N LYS A 284 -11.96 -6.61 -6.71
CA LYS A 284 -10.97 -5.59 -6.31
C LYS A 284 -9.69 -6.22 -5.78
N ASN A 285 -9.78 -7.30 -5.00
CA ASN A 285 -8.59 -8.03 -4.59
C ASN A 285 -7.83 -8.61 -5.78
N LEU A 286 -8.55 -9.17 -6.78
CA LEU A 286 -7.93 -9.68 -8.00
C LEU A 286 -7.27 -8.57 -8.82
N LEU A 287 -7.88 -7.38 -8.89
CA LEU A 287 -7.25 -6.20 -9.48
C LEU A 287 -6.01 -5.74 -8.68
N ASP A 288 -6.03 -5.79 -7.34
CA ASP A 288 -4.85 -5.50 -6.50
C ASP A 288 -3.68 -6.43 -6.83
N LEU A 289 -3.94 -7.74 -7.02
CA LEU A 289 -2.92 -8.70 -7.41
C LEU A 289 -2.27 -8.32 -8.76
N ASP A 290 -3.11 -7.97 -9.73
CA ASP A 290 -2.66 -7.63 -11.09
C ASP A 290 -1.98 -6.26 -11.19
N ALA A 291 -2.38 -5.29 -10.35
CA ALA A 291 -1.80 -3.95 -10.31
C ALA A 291 -0.39 -3.90 -9.70
N CYS A 292 0.08 -5.00 -9.08
CA CYS A 292 1.39 -5.02 -8.45
C CYS A 292 2.54 -4.83 -9.46
N THR A 293 3.24 -3.71 -9.35
CA THR A 293 4.37 -3.34 -10.21
C THR A 293 5.70 -3.96 -9.78
N GLN A 294 5.72 -4.83 -8.76
CA GLN A 294 6.90 -5.50 -8.22
C GLN A 294 8.02 -4.57 -7.71
N CYS A 295 7.70 -3.32 -7.40
CA CYS A 295 8.69 -2.28 -7.05
C CYS A 295 9.44 -2.53 -5.73
N GLY A 296 8.97 -3.44 -4.88
CA GLY A 296 9.60 -3.84 -3.62
C GLY A 296 9.42 -2.89 -2.43
N ARG A 297 8.81 -1.71 -2.59
CA ARG A 297 8.66 -0.71 -1.51
C ARG A 297 7.95 -1.26 -0.28
N CYS A 298 6.89 -2.06 -0.46
CA CYS A 298 6.14 -2.67 0.64
C CYS A 298 7.00 -3.65 1.47
N GLN A 299 7.92 -4.34 0.83
CA GLN A 299 8.87 -5.27 1.45
C GLN A 299 9.94 -4.52 2.25
N GLU A 300 10.50 -3.43 1.69
CA GLU A 300 11.55 -2.63 2.33
C GLU A 300 11.11 -1.97 3.65
N VAL A 301 9.81 -1.75 3.84
CA VAL A 301 9.25 -1.14 5.06
C VAL A 301 8.55 -2.13 5.98
N CYS A 302 8.45 -3.40 5.58
CA CYS A 302 7.75 -4.41 6.36
C CYS A 302 8.58 -4.87 7.57
N PRO A 303 8.10 -4.65 8.81
CA PRO A 303 8.84 -5.06 10.00
C PRO A 303 9.06 -6.58 10.08
N ALA A 304 8.08 -7.38 9.66
CA ALA A 304 8.23 -8.83 9.62
C ALA A 304 9.33 -9.26 8.64
N TYR A 305 9.35 -8.67 7.43
CA TYR A 305 10.40 -8.97 6.47
C TYR A 305 11.79 -8.57 6.97
N LEU A 306 11.92 -7.34 7.51
CA LEU A 306 13.17 -6.80 8.02
C LEU A 306 13.72 -7.60 9.22
N SER A 307 12.85 -8.26 9.98
CA SER A 307 13.22 -9.13 11.09
C SER A 307 13.42 -10.60 10.69
N GLY A 308 13.57 -10.91 9.41
CA GLY A 308 13.87 -12.27 8.94
C GLY A 308 12.68 -13.24 8.94
N LYS A 309 11.45 -12.75 9.10
CA LYS A 309 10.23 -13.59 9.11
C LYS A 309 9.77 -13.92 7.66
N PRO A 310 8.92 -14.96 7.47
CA PRO A 310 8.52 -15.42 6.12
C PRO A 310 7.62 -14.44 5.35
N LEU A 311 7.00 -13.44 6.01
CA LEU A 311 6.17 -12.47 5.33
C LEU A 311 7.00 -11.47 4.53
N SER A 312 6.86 -11.52 3.22
CA SER A 312 7.13 -10.40 2.31
C SER A 312 5.81 -9.97 1.68
N PRO A 313 5.31 -8.73 1.92
CA PRO A 313 4.06 -8.28 1.30
C PRO A 313 4.13 -8.28 -0.24
N LYS A 314 5.32 -8.03 -0.82
CA LYS A 314 5.55 -8.14 -2.26
C LYS A 314 5.32 -9.57 -2.76
N TRP A 315 5.97 -10.54 -2.13
CA TRP A 315 5.92 -11.93 -2.59
C TRP A 315 4.57 -12.58 -2.30
N MET A 316 3.91 -12.28 -1.20
CA MET A 316 2.54 -12.70 -0.94
C MET A 316 1.59 -12.32 -2.08
N ILE A 317 1.62 -11.06 -2.55
CA ILE A 317 0.80 -10.60 -3.67
C ILE A 317 1.20 -11.30 -4.98
N LEU A 318 2.50 -11.41 -5.26
CA LEU A 318 2.98 -12.01 -6.50
C LEU A 318 2.69 -13.51 -6.59
N ASP A 319 2.88 -14.24 -5.50
CA ASP A 319 2.63 -15.69 -5.48
C ASP A 319 1.14 -15.99 -5.59
N THR A 320 0.27 -15.22 -4.91
CA THR A 320 -1.18 -15.32 -5.07
C THR A 320 -1.61 -14.98 -6.51
N ARG A 321 -1.03 -13.94 -7.13
CA ARG A 321 -1.25 -13.61 -8.54
C ARG A 321 -0.80 -14.74 -9.47
N ASN A 322 0.39 -15.29 -9.24
CA ASN A 322 0.92 -16.37 -10.06
C ASN A 322 0.06 -17.64 -9.95
N HIS A 323 -0.48 -17.92 -8.75
CA HIS A 323 -1.47 -18.98 -8.55
C HIS A 323 -2.72 -18.74 -9.40
N LEU A 324 -3.31 -17.53 -9.33
CA LEU A 324 -4.46 -17.13 -10.15
C LEU A 324 -4.21 -17.33 -11.65
N PHE A 325 -3.06 -16.84 -12.14
CA PHE A 325 -2.72 -16.95 -13.56
C PHE A 325 -2.49 -18.39 -14.01
N ALA A 326 -1.85 -19.20 -13.19
CA ALA A 326 -1.63 -20.61 -13.49
C ALA A 326 -2.96 -21.40 -13.54
N LEU A 327 -3.90 -21.10 -12.67
CA LEU A 327 -5.24 -21.68 -12.71
C LEU A 327 -5.98 -21.29 -13.99
N HIS A 328 -5.90 -20.03 -14.38
CA HIS A 328 -6.55 -19.54 -15.60
C HIS A 328 -5.96 -20.17 -16.87
N SER A 329 -4.64 -20.23 -16.98
CA SER A 329 -3.94 -20.82 -18.13
C SER A 329 -4.21 -22.32 -18.29
N ASN A 330 -4.51 -23.02 -17.19
CA ASN A 330 -4.82 -24.45 -17.18
C ASN A 330 -6.34 -24.74 -17.35
N GLY A 331 -7.17 -23.71 -17.63
CA GLY A 331 -8.62 -23.86 -17.77
C GLY A 331 -9.37 -24.21 -16.49
N LYS A 332 -8.72 -24.10 -15.32
CA LYS A 332 -9.29 -24.45 -14.01
C LYS A 332 -10.06 -23.31 -13.31
N LEU A 333 -10.05 -22.11 -13.91
CA LEU A 333 -10.88 -20.98 -13.51
C LEU A 333 -11.69 -20.52 -14.71
N GLY A 334 -13.00 -20.59 -14.58
CA GLY A 334 -13.94 -19.99 -15.54
C GLY A 334 -14.31 -20.85 -16.72
N GLU A 335 -14.76 -22.09 -16.51
CA GLU A 335 -15.44 -22.87 -17.57
C GLU A 335 -16.67 -22.16 -18.14
N GLU A 336 -17.29 -21.26 -17.41
CA GLU A 336 -18.49 -20.52 -17.84
C GLU A 336 -18.22 -19.15 -18.50
N SER A 337 -17.02 -18.57 -18.42
CA SER A 337 -16.79 -17.17 -18.83
C SER A 337 -15.75 -16.93 -19.92
N THR A 338 -15.18 -17.97 -20.54
CA THR A 338 -14.24 -17.81 -21.64
C THR A 338 -14.95 -17.81 -22.97
N LEU A 339 -14.99 -16.68 -23.66
CA LEU A 339 -15.30 -16.61 -25.08
C LEU A 339 -14.44 -17.66 -25.80
N GLN A 340 -15.06 -18.61 -26.51
CA GLN A 340 -14.40 -19.70 -27.24
C GLN A 340 -13.26 -19.22 -28.15
N LEU A 341 -13.36 -18.01 -28.68
CA LEU A 341 -12.33 -17.36 -29.50
C LEU A 341 -11.02 -17.12 -28.71
N GLY A 342 -11.11 -16.91 -27.38
CA GLY A 342 -9.95 -16.72 -26.52
C GLY A 342 -9.13 -17.99 -26.28
N ARG A 343 -9.78 -19.16 -26.22
CA ARG A 343 -9.13 -20.46 -25.99
C ARG A 343 -8.27 -20.90 -27.19
N SER A 344 -8.81 -20.80 -28.40
CA SER A 344 -8.07 -21.23 -29.62
C SER A 344 -6.84 -20.37 -29.92
N LEU A 345 -6.91 -19.06 -29.64
CA LEU A 345 -5.76 -18.15 -29.76
C LEU A 345 -4.72 -18.42 -28.66
N ASP A 346 -5.13 -18.81 -27.45
CA ASP A 346 -4.22 -19.08 -26.33
C ASP A 346 -3.41 -20.37 -26.55
N GLU A 347 -4.07 -21.42 -27.03
CA GLU A 347 -3.39 -22.68 -27.34
C GLU A 347 -2.41 -22.53 -28.51
N SER A 348 -2.79 -21.82 -29.57
CA SER A 348 -1.91 -21.59 -30.71
C SER A 348 -0.75 -20.64 -30.44
N LEU A 349 -0.98 -19.59 -29.65
CA LEU A 349 0.04 -18.61 -29.26
C LEU A 349 0.96 -19.15 -28.15
N SER A 350 0.44 -20.01 -27.25
CA SER A 350 1.24 -20.61 -26.18
C SER A 350 2.21 -21.68 -26.68
N GLN A 351 1.91 -22.34 -27.81
CA GLN A 351 2.76 -23.39 -28.40
C GLN A 351 3.84 -22.84 -29.32
N ASN A 352 3.62 -21.71 -30.02
CA ASN A 352 4.46 -21.29 -31.14
C ASN A 352 5.13 -19.90 -31.01
N VAL A 353 4.79 -19.09 -30.00
CA VAL A 353 5.42 -17.79 -29.79
C VAL A 353 5.87 -17.72 -28.33
N LEU A 354 7.12 -17.37 -28.11
CA LEU A 354 7.71 -17.02 -26.81
C LEU A 354 6.98 -15.80 -26.20
N LEU A 355 5.68 -15.94 -25.94
CA LEU A 355 4.88 -14.88 -25.35
C LEU A 355 5.01 -14.88 -23.84
N PRO A 356 4.96 -13.69 -23.21
CA PRO A 356 5.23 -13.47 -21.79
C PRO A 356 4.33 -14.24 -20.82
N PHE A 357 3.23 -14.85 -21.27
CA PHE A 357 2.38 -15.70 -20.41
C PHE A 357 3.08 -17.03 -20.05
N ASN A 358 3.88 -17.60 -20.95
CA ASN A 358 4.75 -18.74 -20.64
C ASN A 358 5.98 -18.30 -19.83
N ALA A 359 6.43 -17.05 -19.99
CA ALA A 359 7.46 -16.48 -19.13
C ALA A 359 7.00 -16.35 -17.68
N LEU A 360 5.71 -16.08 -17.42
CA LEU A 360 5.12 -16.13 -16.08
C LEU A 360 5.12 -17.55 -15.50
N ARG A 361 4.98 -18.58 -16.32
CA ARG A 361 5.08 -19.99 -15.92
C ARG A 361 6.51 -20.40 -15.57
N GLN A 362 7.51 -19.84 -16.28
CA GLN A 362 8.94 -20.02 -15.98
C GLN A 362 9.41 -19.15 -14.81
N GLU A 363 8.73 -18.05 -14.51
CA GLU A 363 9.00 -17.21 -13.34
C GLU A 363 8.82 -17.97 -12.00
N GLY A 364 7.99 -19.01 -11.95
CA GLY A 364 7.92 -19.92 -10.80
C GLY A 364 9.27 -20.60 -10.49
N ASP A 365 10.04 -20.96 -11.52
CA ASP A 365 11.37 -21.57 -11.38
C ASP A 365 12.50 -20.53 -11.30
N GLY A 366 12.37 -19.37 -11.95
CA GLY A 366 13.32 -18.25 -11.86
C GLY A 366 13.43 -17.59 -10.49
N TYR A 367 12.46 -17.81 -9.61
CA TYR A 367 12.51 -17.38 -8.22
C TYR A 367 13.63 -18.04 -7.41
N ARG A 368 14.23 -19.11 -7.89
CA ARG A 368 15.18 -19.93 -7.15
C ARG A 368 16.65 -19.64 -7.42
N ALA A 369 16.99 -18.97 -8.55
CA ALA A 369 18.36 -19.06 -9.06
C ALA A 369 19.17 -17.76 -9.12
N ASP A 370 18.59 -16.57 -8.90
CA ASP A 370 19.22 -15.34 -9.37
C ASP A 370 19.77 -14.39 -8.30
N GLY A 371 19.97 -14.85 -7.08
CA GLY A 371 20.49 -13.99 -6.00
C GLY A 371 19.55 -12.85 -5.63
N SER A 372 18.25 -12.93 -5.98
CA SER A 372 17.26 -11.94 -5.66
C SER A 372 17.14 -11.75 -4.14
N TYR A 373 16.49 -10.66 -3.74
CA TYR A 373 16.22 -10.33 -2.35
C TYR A 373 15.44 -11.43 -1.59
N ARG A 374 14.77 -12.34 -2.31
CA ARG A 374 14.15 -13.55 -1.78
C ARG A 374 15.20 -14.56 -1.32
N ALA A 375 16.32 -14.68 -2.02
CA ALA A 375 17.45 -15.54 -1.65
C ALA A 375 18.15 -15.08 -0.34
N GLN A 376 18.05 -13.79 -0.02
CA GLN A 376 18.57 -13.22 1.24
C GLN A 376 17.71 -13.54 2.46
N ASN A 377 16.44 -13.96 2.25
CA ASN A 377 15.57 -14.43 3.33
C ASN A 377 15.05 -15.84 3.01
N PRO A 378 15.71 -16.88 3.52
CA PRO A 378 15.36 -18.26 3.22
C PRO A 378 13.92 -18.65 3.58
N LEU A 379 13.35 -18.04 4.65
CA LEU A 379 11.98 -18.31 5.07
C LEU A 379 10.95 -17.76 4.07
N VAL A 380 11.23 -16.64 3.41
CA VAL A 380 10.40 -16.11 2.33
C VAL A 380 10.50 -17.03 1.11
N GLN A 381 11.68 -17.51 0.78
CA GLN A 381 11.90 -18.41 -0.34
C GLN A 381 11.13 -19.73 -0.17
N SER A 382 11.17 -20.33 1.01
CA SER A 382 10.50 -21.60 1.33
C SER A 382 9.01 -21.45 1.64
N SER A 383 8.45 -20.22 1.65
CA SER A 383 7.05 -19.97 2.01
C SER A 383 6.04 -20.36 0.92
N VAL A 384 6.48 -20.49 -0.33
CA VAL A 384 5.63 -20.96 -1.44
C VAL A 384 5.61 -22.49 -1.45
N ARG A 385 4.42 -23.06 -1.48
CA ARG A 385 4.23 -24.52 -1.51
C ARG A 385 3.81 -24.99 -2.90
N THR A 386 2.65 -24.54 -3.41
CA THR A 386 2.12 -24.98 -4.71
C THR A 386 1.47 -23.81 -5.44
N LEU A 387 1.72 -23.70 -6.75
CA LEU A 387 1.08 -22.72 -7.63
C LEU A 387 0.25 -23.43 -8.70
N GLY A 388 -0.98 -22.99 -8.94
CA GLY A 388 -1.80 -23.46 -10.07
C GLY A 388 -2.30 -24.91 -10.00
N GLY A 389 -2.22 -25.56 -8.84
CA GLY A 389 -2.65 -26.94 -8.70
C GLY A 389 -4.17 -27.15 -8.80
N ASN A 390 -4.93 -26.42 -7.99
CA ASN A 390 -6.39 -26.55 -7.86
C ASN A 390 -7.00 -25.21 -7.49
N ALA A 391 -8.21 -24.91 -7.98
CA ALA A 391 -8.96 -23.70 -7.63
C ALA A 391 -9.50 -23.73 -6.18
N GLU A 392 -9.64 -24.92 -5.62
CA GLU A 392 -10.01 -25.14 -4.21
C GLU A 392 -8.79 -25.13 -3.26
N ALA A 393 -7.57 -24.93 -3.79
CA ALA A 393 -6.38 -24.86 -2.96
C ALA A 393 -6.45 -23.63 -2.04
N ARG A 394 -6.22 -23.88 -0.74
CA ARG A 394 -6.23 -22.84 0.28
C ARG A 394 -5.01 -21.94 0.10
N ILE A 395 -5.24 -20.63 0.05
CA ILE A 395 -4.15 -19.66 -0.11
C ILE A 395 -3.19 -19.78 1.08
N ALA A 396 -3.70 -19.81 2.31
CA ALA A 396 -2.92 -20.11 3.49
C ALA A 396 -2.97 -21.63 3.77
N GLY A 397 -1.90 -22.33 3.49
CA GLY A 397 -1.78 -23.77 3.70
C GLY A 397 -1.28 -24.52 2.49
N ASP A 398 -2.02 -24.47 1.38
CA ASP A 398 -1.65 -25.24 0.17
C ASP A 398 -0.81 -24.41 -0.81
N VAL A 399 -1.07 -23.10 -0.92
CA VAL A 399 -0.33 -22.18 -1.81
C VAL A 399 0.82 -21.52 -1.06
N LEU A 400 0.56 -20.91 0.08
CA LEU A 400 1.54 -20.23 0.92
C LEU A 400 1.57 -20.82 2.32
N ASP A 401 2.74 -20.77 2.96
CA ASP A 401 2.86 -21.15 4.36
C ASP A 401 2.00 -20.25 5.27
N PRO A 402 1.19 -20.79 6.20
CA PRO A 402 0.36 -20.00 7.11
C PRO A 402 1.11 -18.91 7.88
N ASN A 403 2.40 -19.15 8.19
CA ASN A 403 3.23 -18.18 8.89
C ASN A 403 3.47 -16.88 8.08
N VAL A 404 3.27 -16.89 6.74
CA VAL A 404 3.27 -15.68 5.94
C VAL A 404 2.22 -14.70 6.45
N PHE A 405 1.05 -15.20 6.81
CA PHE A 405 -0.06 -14.39 7.31
C PHE A 405 0.07 -14.12 8.82
N TRP A 406 0.47 -15.11 9.62
CA TRP A 406 0.57 -14.97 11.07
C TRP A 406 1.67 -14.00 11.52
N THR A 407 2.76 -13.85 10.79
CA THR A 407 3.86 -12.92 11.15
C THR A 407 3.58 -11.45 10.83
N CYS A 408 2.40 -11.10 10.31
CA CYS A 408 2.02 -9.72 10.03
C CYS A 408 1.62 -8.95 11.31
N ASN A 409 2.25 -7.82 11.55
CA ASN A 409 1.90 -6.89 12.63
C ASN A 409 0.73 -5.95 12.30
N THR A 410 0.04 -6.12 11.21
CA THR A 410 -1.06 -5.25 10.73
C THR A 410 -0.76 -3.75 10.81
N CYS A 411 0.49 -3.35 10.67
CA CYS A 411 0.92 -1.96 10.91
C CYS A 411 0.69 -0.99 9.74
N MET A 412 0.15 -1.47 8.62
CA MET A 412 -0.12 -0.73 7.37
C MET A 412 1.09 -0.05 6.71
N ALA A 413 2.33 -0.33 7.11
CA ALA A 413 3.50 0.26 6.47
C ALA A 413 3.59 -0.10 4.97
N CYS A 414 3.25 -1.34 4.61
CA CYS A 414 3.20 -1.81 3.22
C CYS A 414 2.11 -1.11 2.40
N VAL A 415 0.95 -0.83 2.98
CA VAL A 415 -0.17 -0.12 2.35
C VAL A 415 0.21 1.33 2.08
N GLU A 416 0.80 2.01 3.07
CA GLU A 416 1.25 3.40 2.94
C GLU A 416 2.37 3.55 1.90
N ALA A 417 3.29 2.59 1.85
CA ALA A 417 4.41 2.61 0.90
C ALA A 417 4.00 2.22 -0.53
N CYS A 418 2.82 1.63 -0.74
CA CYS A 418 2.40 1.14 -2.06
C CYS A 418 2.02 2.28 -3.00
N PRO A 419 2.75 2.50 -4.12
CA PRO A 419 2.46 3.58 -5.05
C PRO A 419 1.16 3.36 -5.82
N VAL A 420 0.70 2.12 -5.94
CA VAL A 420 -0.50 1.75 -6.70
C VAL A 420 -1.71 1.42 -5.81
N GLY A 421 -1.60 1.60 -4.48
CA GLY A 421 -2.73 1.54 -3.57
C GLY A 421 -3.24 0.14 -3.23
N ILE A 422 -2.38 -0.88 -3.24
CA ILE A 422 -2.74 -2.24 -2.81
C ILE A 422 -2.94 -2.28 -1.30
N ASN A 423 -4.05 -2.85 -0.85
CA ASN A 423 -4.30 -3.08 0.56
C ASN A 423 -3.91 -4.51 0.99
N HIS A 424 -2.65 -4.67 1.37
CA HIS A 424 -2.11 -5.95 1.82
C HIS A 424 -2.73 -6.44 3.13
N VAL A 425 -3.05 -5.51 4.05
CA VAL A 425 -3.53 -5.84 5.40
C VAL A 425 -4.91 -6.46 5.34
N ASP A 426 -5.82 -5.95 4.50
CA ASP A 426 -7.15 -6.53 4.31
C ASP A 426 -7.06 -7.98 3.82
N GLN A 427 -6.17 -8.27 2.87
CA GLN A 427 -5.95 -9.62 2.36
C GLN A 427 -5.35 -10.54 3.44
N ILE A 428 -4.38 -10.06 4.22
CA ILE A 428 -3.76 -10.84 5.30
C ILE A 428 -4.79 -11.18 6.38
N VAL A 429 -5.56 -10.21 6.85
CA VAL A 429 -6.60 -10.46 7.86
C VAL A 429 -7.72 -11.31 7.30
N GLY A 430 -8.06 -11.15 6.01
CA GLY A 430 -9.00 -12.02 5.31
C GLY A 430 -8.57 -13.50 5.33
N ASN A 431 -7.29 -13.79 5.06
CA ASN A 431 -6.75 -15.14 5.15
C ASN A 431 -6.73 -15.66 6.60
N ARG A 432 -6.33 -14.82 7.58
CA ARG A 432 -6.42 -15.19 9.01
C ARG A 432 -7.84 -15.54 9.43
N ARG A 433 -8.82 -14.76 8.96
CA ARG A 433 -10.24 -14.99 9.25
C ARG A 433 -10.69 -16.36 8.73
N HIS A 434 -10.30 -16.74 7.54
CA HIS A 434 -10.58 -18.08 7.01
C HIS A 434 -9.91 -19.17 7.86
N MET A 435 -8.61 -19.06 8.13
CA MET A 435 -7.91 -20.03 8.96
C MET A 435 -8.54 -20.18 10.35
N THR A 436 -8.90 -19.07 10.98
CA THR A 436 -9.49 -19.06 12.33
C THR A 436 -10.91 -19.57 12.34
N MET A 437 -11.80 -19.00 11.51
CA MET A 437 -13.26 -19.26 11.57
C MET A 437 -13.69 -20.51 10.82
N MET A 438 -13.00 -20.87 9.73
CA MET A 438 -13.39 -22.00 8.89
C MET A 438 -12.56 -23.27 9.15
N GLU A 439 -11.30 -23.10 9.57
CA GLU A 439 -10.37 -24.22 9.76
C GLU A 439 -9.99 -24.46 11.24
N GLY A 440 -10.34 -23.55 12.16
CA GLY A 440 -9.94 -23.63 13.57
C GLY A 440 -8.43 -23.48 13.79
N GLN A 441 -7.69 -22.98 12.80
CA GLN A 441 -6.25 -22.83 12.83
C GLN A 441 -5.85 -21.50 13.43
N ILE A 442 -5.50 -21.48 14.69
CA ILE A 442 -5.03 -20.30 15.43
C ILE A 442 -3.69 -20.62 16.07
N PRO A 443 -2.69 -19.72 16.06
CA PRO A 443 -1.44 -19.92 16.81
C PRO A 443 -1.71 -20.24 18.27
N HIS A 444 -1.04 -21.28 18.77
CA HIS A 444 -1.27 -21.79 20.14
C HIS A 444 -1.17 -20.69 21.20
N GLU A 445 -0.20 -19.78 21.05
CA GLU A 445 0.05 -18.68 21.98
C GLU A 445 -1.13 -17.68 22.04
N ALA A 446 -1.90 -17.55 20.96
CA ALA A 446 -3.04 -16.63 20.91
C ALA A 446 -4.33 -17.24 21.51
N GLN A 447 -4.43 -18.57 21.59
CA GLN A 447 -5.66 -19.25 22.05
C GLN A 447 -6.06 -18.87 23.48
N GLY A 448 -5.09 -18.74 24.38
CA GLY A 448 -5.35 -18.34 25.76
C GLY A 448 -6.00 -16.97 25.87
N THR A 449 -5.54 -16.03 25.06
CA THR A 449 -6.11 -14.66 25.00
C THR A 449 -7.53 -14.66 24.45
N LEU A 450 -7.81 -15.42 23.40
CA LEU A 450 -9.16 -15.51 22.83
C LEU A 450 -10.16 -16.13 23.81
N ARG A 451 -9.78 -17.22 24.50
CA ARG A 451 -10.60 -17.82 25.57
C ARG A 451 -10.86 -16.85 26.73
N SER A 452 -9.87 -16.04 27.12
CA SER A 452 -10.07 -15.03 28.15
C SER A 452 -11.00 -13.92 27.71
N LEU A 453 -10.90 -13.47 26.45
CA LEU A 453 -11.81 -12.49 25.85
C LEU A 453 -13.26 -13.01 25.80
N GLU A 454 -13.44 -14.28 25.42
CA GLU A 454 -14.74 -14.93 25.33
C GLU A 454 -15.39 -15.09 26.74
N SER A 455 -14.63 -15.58 27.71
CA SER A 455 -15.17 -15.91 29.05
C SER A 455 -15.26 -14.72 30.01
N ARG A 456 -14.45 -13.68 29.84
CA ARG A 456 -14.30 -12.56 30.79
C ARG A 456 -14.45 -11.17 30.16
N GLY A 457 -14.61 -11.09 28.84
CA GLY A 457 -14.64 -9.80 28.12
C GLY A 457 -13.29 -9.04 28.13
N ASN A 458 -12.21 -9.63 28.64
CA ASN A 458 -10.88 -9.01 28.63
C ASN A 458 -9.76 -10.08 28.68
N PRO A 459 -8.50 -9.73 28.25
CA PRO A 459 -7.42 -10.70 28.14
C PRO A 459 -6.66 -10.98 29.44
N TYR A 460 -6.96 -10.30 30.55
CA TYR A 460 -6.18 -10.38 31.80
C TYR A 460 -6.87 -11.19 32.89
N GLY A 461 -7.78 -10.57 33.66
CA GLY A 461 -8.33 -11.12 34.87
C GLY A 461 -9.82 -10.85 35.05
N PRO A 462 -10.34 -11.04 36.29
CA PRO A 462 -11.73 -10.73 36.60
C PRO A 462 -12.07 -9.26 36.30
N ALA A 463 -13.31 -8.99 35.87
CA ALA A 463 -13.75 -7.63 35.51
C ALA A 463 -13.67 -6.67 36.71
N GLU A 464 -13.89 -7.16 37.91
CA GLU A 464 -13.84 -6.38 39.16
C GLU A 464 -12.46 -5.76 39.39
N ASP A 465 -11.40 -6.46 39.00
CA ASP A 465 -10.02 -5.99 39.18
C ASP A 465 -9.69 -4.81 38.26
N ARG A 466 -10.48 -4.61 37.19
CA ARG A 466 -10.29 -3.53 36.21
C ARG A 466 -10.42 -2.12 36.84
N ALA A 467 -11.18 -1.99 37.92
CA ALA A 467 -11.39 -0.71 38.59
C ALA A 467 -10.37 -0.41 39.74
N LYS A 468 -9.58 -1.38 40.19
CA LYS A 468 -8.67 -1.24 41.33
C LYS A 468 -7.64 -0.10 41.21
N TRP A 469 -7.23 0.26 40.00
CA TRP A 469 -6.26 1.33 39.76
C TRP A 469 -6.81 2.73 40.11
N ILE A 470 -8.15 2.89 40.21
CA ILE A 470 -8.88 4.16 40.47
C ILE A 470 -8.88 4.51 41.97
N ASP A 471 -8.64 3.55 42.84
CA ASP A 471 -8.73 3.71 44.30
C ASP A 471 -7.90 4.90 44.76
N GLY A 472 -8.57 5.81 45.49
CA GLY A 472 -7.96 7.01 46.05
C GLY A 472 -7.77 8.17 45.06
N LEU A 473 -8.17 8.04 43.78
CA LEU A 473 -8.00 9.09 42.77
C LEU A 473 -9.19 10.05 42.65
N GLY A 474 -10.31 9.78 43.33
CA GLY A 474 -11.51 10.62 43.26
C GLY A 474 -12.13 10.67 41.83
N VAL A 475 -11.98 9.64 41.06
CA VAL A 475 -12.54 9.52 39.69
C VAL A 475 -13.97 9.02 39.77
N ARG A 476 -14.90 9.68 39.05
CA ARG A 476 -16.30 9.25 38.94
C ARG A 476 -16.41 7.95 38.14
N MET A 477 -16.93 6.90 38.73
CA MET A 477 -17.39 5.71 38.04
C MET A 477 -18.82 5.93 37.52
N LEU A 478 -19.01 5.88 36.23
CA LEU A 478 -20.27 6.11 35.55
C LEU A 478 -21.17 4.87 35.64
N GLN A 479 -22.47 5.15 35.80
CA GLN A 479 -23.54 4.15 35.74
C GLN A 479 -24.47 4.45 34.57
N PRO A 480 -25.27 3.48 34.09
CA PRO A 480 -26.31 3.73 33.10
C PRO A 480 -27.18 4.91 33.48
N GLY A 481 -27.39 5.86 32.56
CA GLY A 481 -28.11 7.13 32.78
C GLY A 481 -27.23 8.30 33.20
N ASP A 482 -25.97 8.09 33.54
CA ASP A 482 -25.04 9.18 33.88
C ASP A 482 -24.66 10.02 32.66
N ALA A 483 -24.34 11.31 32.93
CA ALA A 483 -23.89 12.27 31.91
C ALA A 483 -22.58 12.95 32.34
N VAL A 484 -21.64 13.07 31.39
CA VAL A 484 -20.36 13.77 31.50
C VAL A 484 -19.99 14.42 30.17
N ASP A 485 -19.02 15.36 30.18
CA ASP A 485 -18.50 15.87 28.92
C ASP A 485 -17.52 14.88 28.28
N TYR A 486 -16.68 14.20 29.08
CA TYR A 486 -15.65 13.29 28.65
C TYR A 486 -15.83 11.91 29.28
N LEU A 487 -16.02 10.89 28.44
CA LEU A 487 -15.87 9.49 28.86
C LEU A 487 -14.42 9.06 28.62
N TYR A 488 -13.71 8.66 29.68
CA TYR A 488 -12.36 8.11 29.52
C TYR A 488 -12.41 6.59 29.40
N TRP A 489 -12.13 6.09 28.19
CA TRP A 489 -11.95 4.67 27.90
C TRP A 489 -10.50 4.26 28.22
N VAL A 490 -10.30 3.55 29.29
CA VAL A 490 -8.98 3.23 29.85
C VAL A 490 -8.25 2.15 29.04
N GLY A 491 -8.97 1.15 28.57
CA GLY A 491 -8.42 -0.01 27.87
C GLY A 491 -7.79 -1.03 28.81
N CYS A 492 -7.73 -2.29 28.35
CA CYS A 492 -7.31 -3.41 29.19
C CYS A 492 -5.90 -3.26 29.76
N VAL A 493 -4.92 -2.87 28.93
CA VAL A 493 -3.50 -2.80 29.36
C VAL A 493 -3.31 -1.75 30.45
N SER A 494 -3.88 -0.56 30.28
CA SER A 494 -3.76 0.52 31.27
C SER A 494 -4.58 0.29 32.54
N ALA A 495 -5.59 -0.59 32.48
CA ALA A 495 -6.37 -0.96 33.68
C ALA A 495 -5.70 -2.04 34.53
N PHE A 496 -5.06 -3.04 33.90
CA PHE A 496 -4.55 -4.21 34.62
C PHE A 496 -3.04 -4.21 34.84
N ASP A 497 -2.22 -3.67 33.92
CA ASP A 497 -0.77 -3.67 34.05
C ASP A 497 -0.29 -2.56 34.98
N PRO A 498 0.40 -2.87 36.12
CA PRO A 498 0.81 -1.86 37.10
C PRO A 498 1.72 -0.76 36.56
N ARG A 499 2.56 -1.08 35.53
CA ARG A 499 3.42 -0.09 34.88
C ARG A 499 2.58 0.87 34.00
N LYS A 500 1.59 0.33 33.28
CA LYS A 500 0.76 1.09 32.36
C LYS A 500 -0.40 1.82 33.05
N GLN A 501 -0.77 1.41 34.29
CA GLN A 501 -1.64 2.18 35.16
C GLN A 501 -1.11 3.60 35.43
N LYS A 502 0.22 3.82 35.36
CA LYS A 502 0.81 5.15 35.48
C LYS A 502 0.34 6.08 34.36
N ILE A 503 0.09 5.57 33.14
CA ILE A 503 -0.48 6.34 32.01
C ILE A 503 -1.88 6.81 32.39
N ALA A 504 -2.75 5.91 32.88
CA ALA A 504 -4.10 6.22 33.27
C ALA A 504 -4.14 7.24 34.42
N LYS A 505 -3.31 7.05 35.44
CA LYS A 505 -3.19 7.98 36.58
C LYS A 505 -2.69 9.35 36.16
N ALA A 506 -1.70 9.42 35.27
CA ALA A 506 -1.20 10.68 34.72
C ALA A 506 -2.29 11.43 33.94
N LEU A 507 -3.04 10.72 33.08
CA LEU A 507 -4.11 11.34 32.31
C LEU A 507 -5.25 11.83 33.22
N VAL A 508 -5.63 11.07 34.26
CA VAL A 508 -6.60 11.50 35.29
C VAL A 508 -6.15 12.79 35.99
N ALA A 509 -4.88 12.84 36.44
CA ALA A 509 -4.34 14.02 37.10
C ALA A 509 -4.40 15.26 36.17
N ILE A 510 -4.10 15.10 34.89
CA ILE A 510 -4.18 16.15 33.88
C ILE A 510 -5.64 16.59 33.69
N MET A 511 -6.59 15.68 33.55
CA MET A 511 -8.00 15.99 33.35
C MET A 511 -8.61 16.69 34.57
N GLN A 512 -8.25 16.25 35.79
CA GLN A 512 -8.64 16.91 37.03
C GLN A 512 -8.04 18.32 37.12
N LYS A 513 -6.77 18.48 36.82
CA LYS A 513 -6.10 19.79 36.83
C LYS A 513 -6.71 20.76 35.83
N ALA A 514 -7.13 20.24 34.67
CA ALA A 514 -7.84 21.02 33.67
C ALA A 514 -9.30 21.30 33.99
N GLY A 515 -9.83 20.79 35.11
CA GLY A 515 -11.23 21.01 35.55
C GLY A 515 -12.24 20.40 34.57
N LEU A 516 -11.95 19.22 33.99
CA LEU A 516 -12.86 18.55 33.06
C LEU A 516 -13.97 17.81 33.83
N SER A 517 -15.19 17.82 33.27
CA SER A 517 -16.27 16.90 33.68
C SER A 517 -16.04 15.56 32.98
N PHE A 518 -15.51 14.55 33.69
CA PHE A 518 -15.19 13.25 33.13
C PHE A 518 -15.48 12.09 34.07
N GLY A 519 -15.58 10.90 33.52
CA GLY A 519 -15.71 9.66 34.27
C GLY A 519 -15.22 8.45 33.50
N VAL A 520 -15.20 7.31 34.17
CA VAL A 520 -14.78 6.00 33.62
C VAL A 520 -15.87 4.95 33.83
N LEU A 521 -15.88 3.89 33.03
CA LEU A 521 -16.86 2.80 33.15
C LEU A 521 -16.48 1.76 34.22
N GLY A 522 -15.23 1.78 34.70
CA GLY A 522 -14.74 0.84 35.71
C GLY A 522 -14.85 -0.61 35.24
N SER A 523 -15.49 -1.45 36.09
CA SER A 523 -15.66 -2.90 35.79
C SER A 523 -16.60 -3.18 34.61
N MET A 524 -17.45 -2.24 34.20
CA MET A 524 -18.33 -2.38 33.05
C MET A 524 -17.58 -2.29 31.72
N GLU A 525 -16.41 -1.63 31.68
CA GLU A 525 -15.63 -1.49 30.46
C GLU A 525 -15.06 -2.84 30.01
N GLY A 526 -15.44 -3.34 28.83
CA GLY A 526 -14.88 -4.53 28.20
C GLY A 526 -13.65 -4.26 27.33
N CYS A 527 -13.07 -5.32 26.77
CA CYS A 527 -12.11 -5.19 25.67
C CYS A 527 -12.84 -4.76 24.39
N THR A 528 -12.22 -3.90 23.58
CA THR A 528 -12.81 -3.48 22.30
C THR A 528 -12.88 -4.58 21.24
N GLY A 529 -12.28 -5.74 21.49
CA GLY A 529 -12.24 -6.86 20.54
C GLY A 529 -11.17 -6.74 19.46
N ASP A 530 -10.31 -5.67 19.45
CA ASP A 530 -9.24 -5.52 18.46
C ASP A 530 -8.36 -6.78 18.32
N PRO A 531 -7.90 -7.46 19.41
CA PRO A 531 -7.12 -8.68 19.28
C PRO A 531 -7.86 -9.79 18.52
N ALA A 532 -9.14 -10.02 18.84
CA ALA A 532 -9.95 -11.03 18.17
C ALA A 532 -10.06 -10.74 16.67
N ARG A 533 -10.39 -9.51 16.30
CA ARG A 533 -10.53 -9.11 14.88
C ARG A 533 -9.22 -9.25 14.11
N ARG A 534 -8.06 -8.87 14.71
CA ARG A 534 -6.74 -8.99 14.04
C ARG A 534 -6.25 -10.42 13.91
N LEU A 535 -6.70 -11.31 14.80
CA LEU A 535 -6.47 -12.74 14.73
C LEU A 535 -7.46 -13.48 13.80
N GLY A 536 -8.47 -12.77 13.29
CA GLY A 536 -9.48 -13.36 12.40
C GLY A 536 -10.70 -13.94 13.13
N GLU A 537 -10.78 -13.85 14.46
CA GLU A 537 -11.91 -14.28 15.26
C GLU A 537 -13.02 -13.21 15.21
N GLU A 538 -13.77 -13.24 14.11
CA GLU A 538 -14.74 -12.19 13.81
C GLU A 538 -16.00 -12.30 14.67
N ASN A 539 -16.45 -13.52 15.03
CA ASN A 539 -17.64 -13.70 15.85
C ASN A 539 -17.46 -13.11 17.25
N LEU A 540 -16.35 -13.43 17.90
CA LEU A 540 -16.00 -12.86 19.20
C LEU A 540 -15.85 -11.35 19.12
N PHE A 541 -15.23 -10.84 18.04
CA PHE A 541 -15.13 -9.40 17.84
C PHE A 541 -16.51 -8.73 17.74
N GLN A 542 -17.43 -9.27 16.94
CA GLN A 542 -18.78 -8.71 16.76
C GLN A 542 -19.57 -8.74 18.06
N THR A 543 -19.49 -9.83 18.82
CA THR A 543 -20.11 -9.95 20.14
C THR A 543 -19.62 -8.84 21.10
N LEU A 544 -18.29 -8.71 21.24
CA LEU A 544 -17.71 -7.65 22.10
C LEU A 544 -18.05 -6.25 21.62
N ALA A 545 -18.05 -6.02 20.30
CA ALA A 545 -18.40 -4.73 19.72
C ALA A 545 -19.85 -4.34 20.00
N LYS A 546 -20.80 -5.26 19.77
CA LYS A 546 -22.24 -5.04 20.07
C LYS A 546 -22.46 -4.74 21.56
N GLN A 547 -21.86 -5.52 22.46
CA GLN A 547 -21.94 -5.31 23.91
C GLN A 547 -21.40 -3.92 24.32
N ASN A 548 -20.25 -3.53 23.80
CA ASN A 548 -19.65 -2.23 24.10
C ASN A 548 -20.47 -1.06 23.51
N ILE A 549 -21.09 -1.22 22.33
CA ILE A 549 -21.96 -0.21 21.72
C ILE A 549 -23.18 0.02 22.62
N GLU A 550 -23.82 -1.04 23.10
CA GLU A 550 -24.97 -0.90 24.01
C GLU A 550 -24.57 -0.25 25.35
N LEU A 551 -23.39 -0.61 25.89
CA LEU A 551 -22.86 0.05 27.07
C LEU A 551 -22.61 1.55 26.85
N LEU A 552 -22.01 1.92 25.70
CA LEU A 552 -21.75 3.32 25.37
C LEU A 552 -23.04 4.12 25.20
N LYS A 553 -24.12 3.54 24.67
CA LYS A 553 -25.43 4.17 24.58
C LYS A 553 -26.09 4.39 25.95
N SER A 554 -25.74 3.58 26.94
CA SER A 554 -26.34 3.72 28.30
C SER A 554 -25.85 4.93 29.07
N VAL A 555 -24.79 5.62 28.64
CA VAL A 555 -24.22 6.83 29.25
C VAL A 555 -24.17 7.99 28.26
N SER A 556 -24.35 9.22 28.74
CA SER A 556 -24.33 10.42 27.88
C SER A 556 -22.97 11.11 27.96
N PHE A 557 -22.31 11.35 26.83
CA PHE A 557 -21.04 12.04 26.75
C PHE A 557 -20.86 12.74 25.41
N LYS A 558 -20.02 13.81 25.39
CA LYS A 558 -19.67 14.54 24.15
C LYS A 558 -18.41 13.98 23.48
N TYR A 559 -17.44 13.58 24.30
CA TYR A 559 -16.13 13.10 23.88
C TYR A 559 -15.82 11.76 24.52
N LEU A 560 -15.35 10.81 23.73
CA LEU A 560 -14.71 9.60 24.24
C LEU A 560 -13.19 9.73 24.05
N VAL A 561 -12.45 9.66 25.14
CA VAL A 561 -10.99 9.76 25.15
C VAL A 561 -10.40 8.39 25.40
N ALA A 562 -9.54 7.91 24.49
CA ALA A 562 -8.81 6.67 24.68
C ALA A 562 -7.29 6.92 24.65
N ASN A 563 -6.55 6.31 25.58
CA ASN A 563 -5.08 6.38 25.60
C ASN A 563 -4.41 5.26 24.79
N CYS A 564 -5.17 4.27 24.36
CA CYS A 564 -4.70 3.20 23.49
C CYS A 564 -5.16 3.44 22.04
N PRO A 565 -4.25 3.62 21.08
CA PRO A 565 -4.62 3.79 19.65
C PRO A 565 -5.37 2.60 19.06
N HIS A 566 -5.18 1.39 19.59
CA HIS A 566 -5.97 0.21 19.19
C HIS A 566 -7.43 0.37 19.58
N CYS A 567 -7.71 0.69 20.84
CA CYS A 567 -9.07 0.98 21.31
C CYS A 567 -9.68 2.18 20.58
N PHE A 568 -8.92 3.26 20.45
CA PHE A 568 -9.33 4.45 19.70
C PHE A 568 -9.73 4.12 18.26
N ASN A 569 -8.89 3.36 17.53
CA ASN A 569 -9.18 2.98 16.15
C ASN A 569 -10.41 2.08 16.04
N THR A 570 -10.54 1.09 16.92
CA THR A 570 -11.65 0.14 16.89
C THR A 570 -12.98 0.84 17.18
N ILE A 571 -13.04 1.67 18.22
CA ILE A 571 -14.26 2.39 18.56
C ILE A 571 -14.63 3.40 17.47
N LYS A 572 -13.66 4.18 16.99
CA LYS A 572 -13.88 5.25 16.00
C LYS A 572 -14.24 4.72 14.62
N ASN A 573 -13.51 3.70 14.13
CA ASN A 573 -13.54 3.31 12.71
C ASN A 573 -14.28 2.01 12.45
N GLU A 574 -14.36 1.11 13.44
CA GLU A 574 -14.90 -0.24 13.23
C GLU A 574 -16.26 -0.45 13.88
N TYR A 575 -16.52 0.10 15.07
CA TYR A 575 -17.83 0.03 15.73
C TYR A 575 -18.98 0.62 14.91
N PRO A 576 -18.80 1.72 14.13
CA PRO A 576 -19.86 2.23 13.27
C PRO A 576 -20.36 1.25 12.20
N GLN A 577 -19.67 0.13 11.98
CA GLN A 577 -20.14 -0.96 11.13
C GLN A 577 -21.31 -1.73 11.77
N PHE A 578 -21.51 -1.62 13.08
CA PHE A 578 -22.50 -2.36 13.87
C PHE A 578 -23.58 -1.48 14.47
N GLY A 579 -23.44 -0.17 14.45
CA GLY A 579 -24.44 0.77 14.94
C GLY A 579 -23.84 2.10 15.39
N ASN A 580 -24.71 3.03 15.72
CA ASN A 580 -24.35 4.32 16.27
C ASN A 580 -23.86 4.18 17.71
N LEU A 581 -22.95 5.09 18.15
CA LEU A 581 -22.35 5.08 19.49
C LEU A 581 -23.10 5.95 20.49
N GLY A 582 -24.00 6.81 20.03
CA GLY A 582 -24.78 7.71 20.88
C GLY A 582 -26.26 7.75 20.48
N GLU A 583 -27.12 8.12 21.43
CA GLU A 583 -28.53 8.44 21.17
C GLU A 583 -28.65 9.88 20.68
N GLY A 584 -28.97 10.08 19.42
CA GLY A 584 -29.20 11.39 18.78
C GLY A 584 -27.94 12.01 18.18
N ARG A 585 -26.99 12.49 18.99
CA ARG A 585 -25.72 13.05 18.50
C ARG A 585 -24.57 12.08 18.69
N GLU A 586 -23.87 11.74 17.57
CA GLU A 586 -22.65 10.93 17.65
C GLU A 586 -21.55 11.64 18.46
N PRO A 587 -20.95 10.97 19.47
CA PRO A 587 -19.83 11.54 20.22
C PRO A 587 -18.57 11.65 19.36
N GLU A 588 -17.72 12.62 19.68
CA GLU A 588 -16.39 12.70 19.06
C GLU A 588 -15.43 11.72 19.77
N ILE A 589 -14.89 10.78 19.03
CA ILE A 589 -13.90 9.83 19.53
C ILE A 589 -12.51 10.41 19.29
N ILE A 590 -11.76 10.70 20.37
CA ILE A 590 -10.44 11.30 20.32
C ILE A 590 -9.38 10.45 21.03
N HIS A 591 -8.17 10.51 20.53
CA HIS A 591 -7.03 9.95 21.24
C HIS A 591 -6.52 10.93 22.31
N HIS A 592 -5.96 10.42 23.41
CA HIS A 592 -5.50 11.29 24.52
C HIS A 592 -4.48 12.35 24.07
N SER A 593 -3.65 12.08 23.05
CA SER A 593 -2.73 13.09 22.49
C SER A 593 -3.44 14.31 21.91
N VAL A 594 -4.64 14.11 21.33
CA VAL A 594 -5.47 15.20 20.80
C VAL A 594 -6.07 16.01 21.96
N LEU A 595 -6.52 15.34 23.02
CA LEU A 595 -6.97 16.02 24.25
C LEU A 595 -5.85 16.85 24.84
N LEU A 596 -4.67 16.27 25.05
CA LEU A 596 -3.49 16.96 25.60
C LEU A 596 -3.13 18.20 24.78
N LYS A 597 -3.08 18.07 23.46
CA LYS A 597 -2.86 19.21 22.56
C LYS A 597 -3.89 20.32 22.76
N ARG A 598 -5.21 19.99 22.85
CA ARG A 598 -6.28 20.96 23.04
C ARG A 598 -6.11 21.69 24.38
N LEU A 599 -5.92 20.95 25.48
CA LEU A 599 -5.78 21.52 26.82
C LEU A 599 -4.54 22.42 26.96
N LEU A 600 -3.43 22.06 26.31
CA LEU A 600 -2.20 22.87 26.29
C LEU A 600 -2.37 24.14 25.45
N ALA A 601 -3.05 24.05 24.32
CA ALA A 601 -3.32 25.20 23.45
C ALA A 601 -4.31 26.21 24.08
N GLU A 602 -5.18 25.74 24.98
CA GLU A 602 -6.15 26.53 25.73
C GLU A 602 -5.62 27.03 27.10
N ASP A 603 -4.34 26.83 27.41
CA ASP A 603 -3.68 27.15 28.70
C ASP A 603 -4.41 26.57 29.93
N ARG A 604 -5.13 25.46 29.75
CA ARG A 604 -5.87 24.79 30.84
C ARG A 604 -5.01 23.93 31.75
N ILE A 605 -3.77 23.68 31.34
CA ILE A 605 -2.78 22.90 32.08
C ILE A 605 -1.57 23.79 32.33
N PRO A 606 -1.41 24.36 33.51
CA PRO A 606 -0.23 25.14 33.85
C PRO A 606 0.96 24.19 34.05
N LEU A 607 1.97 24.29 33.17
CA LEU A 607 3.19 23.47 33.25
C LEU A 607 4.31 24.24 33.90
N LYS A 608 5.06 23.59 34.80
CA LYS A 608 6.28 24.10 35.38
C LYS A 608 7.43 24.00 34.39
N ASP A 609 8.35 24.96 34.45
CA ASP A 609 9.59 24.91 33.70
C ASP A 609 10.47 23.73 34.19
N GLY A 610 11.28 23.18 33.31
CA GLY A 610 12.18 22.08 33.63
C GLY A 610 13.49 22.16 32.90
N ALA A 611 14.46 21.37 33.34
CA ALA A 611 15.76 21.25 32.68
C ALA A 611 15.63 20.77 31.24
N LEU A 612 16.58 21.19 30.39
CA LEU A 612 16.65 20.73 29.01
C LEU A 612 16.86 19.22 28.96
N ARG A 613 15.97 18.52 28.23
CA ARG A 613 16.04 17.07 28.04
C ARG A 613 15.70 16.72 26.60
N ASP A 614 16.55 15.91 26.00
CA ASP A 614 16.29 15.35 24.68
C ASP A 614 15.35 14.16 24.81
N ILE A 615 14.32 14.17 23.98
CA ILE A 615 13.31 13.13 23.90
C ILE A 615 13.12 12.71 22.45
N THR A 616 13.04 11.40 22.19
CA THR A 616 12.62 10.91 20.88
C THR A 616 11.19 10.39 20.94
N PHE A 617 10.51 10.34 19.79
CA PHE A 617 9.11 9.92 19.75
C PHE A 617 8.91 8.71 18.85
N HIS A 618 8.28 7.66 19.40
CA HIS A 618 7.83 6.50 18.65
C HIS A 618 6.40 6.71 18.17
N ASP A 619 6.19 6.74 16.85
CA ASP A 619 4.88 6.88 16.22
C ASP A 619 4.08 5.56 16.30
N PRO A 620 2.98 5.49 17.09
CA PRO A 620 2.10 4.33 17.08
C PRO A 620 1.39 4.19 15.73
N CYS A 621 1.49 3.02 15.11
CA CYS A 621 0.95 2.82 13.76
C CYS A 621 -0.58 2.98 13.69
N TYR A 622 -1.32 2.57 14.72
CA TYR A 622 -2.77 2.73 14.79
C TYR A 622 -3.22 4.18 15.03
N LEU A 623 -2.34 5.04 15.55
CA LEU A 623 -2.58 6.48 15.62
C LEU A 623 -2.22 7.17 14.30
N GLY A 624 -1.00 6.94 13.81
CA GLY A 624 -0.47 7.56 12.60
C GLY A 624 -1.07 6.98 11.32
N ARG A 625 -0.64 5.78 10.90
CA ARG A 625 -1.04 5.21 9.61
C ARG A 625 -2.53 4.89 9.48
N TYR A 626 -3.19 4.49 10.57
CA TYR A 626 -4.62 4.19 10.58
C TYR A 626 -5.51 5.43 10.67
N ASN A 627 -5.06 6.49 11.36
CA ASN A 627 -5.86 7.68 11.66
C ASN A 627 -5.23 9.01 11.24
N ASP A 628 -4.10 8.99 10.55
CA ASP A 628 -3.34 10.15 10.04
C ASP A 628 -2.94 11.18 11.13
N GLU A 629 -2.92 10.76 12.42
CA GLU A 629 -2.56 11.63 13.53
C GLU A 629 -1.08 11.46 13.91
N TYR A 630 -0.25 12.37 13.44
CA TYR A 630 1.19 12.44 13.70
C TYR A 630 1.60 13.68 14.49
N ASP A 631 0.76 14.71 14.45
CA ASP A 631 1.13 16.04 14.92
C ASP A 631 0.71 16.31 16.37
N ALA A 632 -0.44 15.82 16.83
CA ALA A 632 -0.90 16.09 18.19
C ALA A 632 0.10 15.62 19.26
N PRO A 633 0.71 14.42 19.19
CA PRO A 633 1.73 14.02 20.16
C PRO A 633 2.93 14.96 20.19
N ARG A 634 3.42 15.36 19.00
CA ARG A 634 4.58 16.26 18.87
C ARG A 634 4.28 17.67 19.36
N GLN A 635 3.10 18.19 19.06
CA GLN A 635 2.68 19.51 19.55
C GLN A 635 2.54 19.51 21.07
N SER A 636 1.98 18.45 21.66
CA SER A 636 1.88 18.28 23.10
C SER A 636 3.26 18.26 23.78
N LEU A 637 4.22 17.51 23.23
CA LEU A 637 5.59 17.47 23.77
C LEU A 637 6.34 18.80 23.59
N ARG A 638 6.17 19.50 22.46
CA ARG A 638 6.80 20.81 22.21
C ARG A 638 6.27 21.92 23.12
N ALA A 639 5.05 21.80 23.60
CA ALA A 639 4.47 22.74 24.56
C ALA A 639 5.13 22.64 25.95
N VAL A 640 5.81 21.54 26.26
CA VAL A 640 6.52 21.36 27.54
C VAL A 640 7.88 22.03 27.46
N LYS A 641 8.06 23.12 28.20
CA LYS A 641 9.33 23.86 28.25
C LYS A 641 10.49 22.97 28.72
N GLY A 642 11.63 23.07 28.08
CA GLY A 642 12.82 22.27 28.33
C GLY A 642 12.84 20.91 27.62
N LEU A 643 11.84 20.56 26.80
CA LEU A 643 11.91 19.36 25.97
C LEU A 643 12.35 19.70 24.53
N ARG A 644 13.31 18.94 24.00
CA ARG A 644 13.71 18.98 22.61
C ARG A 644 13.45 17.61 21.95
N ILE A 645 12.65 17.58 20.90
CA ILE A 645 12.35 16.35 20.17
C ILE A 645 13.47 16.08 19.17
N VAL A 646 14.13 14.92 19.29
CA VAL A 646 15.08 14.36 18.33
C VAL A 646 14.39 13.23 17.61
N GLU A 647 14.07 13.41 16.34
CA GLU A 647 13.35 12.40 15.55
C GLU A 647 14.25 11.19 15.26
N MET A 648 13.66 9.99 15.27
CA MET A 648 14.32 8.80 14.74
C MET A 648 14.45 8.90 13.22
N GLU A 649 15.40 8.20 12.62
CA GLU A 649 15.60 8.16 11.17
C GLU A 649 14.31 7.81 10.43
N ARG A 650 13.60 6.78 10.91
CA ARG A 650 12.27 6.40 10.42
C ARG A 650 11.21 6.95 11.39
N SER A 651 10.57 8.04 11.00
CA SER A 651 9.53 8.72 11.79
C SER A 651 8.26 8.93 10.97
N ARG A 652 7.16 9.28 11.61
CA ARG A 652 5.84 9.54 11.03
C ARG A 652 5.35 8.34 10.18
N GLU A 653 4.89 8.56 8.94
CA GLU A 653 4.41 7.52 8.04
C GLU A 653 5.47 6.45 7.73
N LYS A 654 6.76 6.79 7.82
CA LYS A 654 7.90 5.87 7.60
C LYS A 654 8.33 5.14 8.87
N GLY A 655 7.76 5.48 10.04
CA GLY A 655 8.14 4.89 11.32
C GLY A 655 8.14 3.36 11.32
N LEU A 656 9.18 2.74 11.87
CA LEU A 656 9.20 1.29 12.07
C LEU A 656 8.18 0.92 13.16
N CYS A 657 7.46 -0.19 12.97
CA CYS A 657 6.51 -0.71 13.95
C CYS A 657 7.22 -1.17 15.23
N CYS A 658 6.55 -1.06 16.38
CA CYS A 658 7.04 -1.65 17.65
C CYS A 658 6.90 -3.17 17.70
N GLY A 659 6.09 -3.77 16.83
CA GLY A 659 5.90 -5.22 16.81
C GLY A 659 4.65 -5.75 17.52
N ALA A 660 3.86 -4.93 18.22
CA ALA A 660 2.70 -5.38 19.02
C ALA A 660 1.45 -5.73 18.22
N GLY A 661 1.25 -5.06 17.06
CA GLY A 661 0.01 -5.20 16.28
C GLY A 661 -0.23 -6.59 15.73
N GLY A 662 -1.44 -6.83 15.18
CA GLY A 662 -1.79 -8.11 14.56
C GLY A 662 -1.87 -9.29 15.54
N GLY A 663 -2.12 -9.02 16.82
CA GLY A 663 -2.17 -10.04 17.87
C GLY A 663 -0.81 -10.35 18.52
N HIS A 664 0.31 -9.81 18.01
CA HIS A 664 1.65 -10.13 18.50
C HIS A 664 1.95 -9.64 19.91
N PHE A 665 1.16 -8.75 20.46
CA PHE A 665 1.24 -8.40 21.88
C PHE A 665 0.89 -9.61 22.78
N TRP A 666 0.04 -10.49 22.28
CA TRP A 666 -0.50 -11.64 22.99
C TRP A 666 0.12 -12.98 22.56
N MET A 667 0.95 -12.98 21.51
CA MET A 667 1.61 -14.16 21.00
C MET A 667 3.08 -13.87 20.63
N ASP A 668 3.99 -14.74 21.00
CA ASP A 668 5.40 -14.66 20.62
C ASP A 668 5.74 -15.80 19.66
N LEU A 669 5.51 -15.57 18.38
CA LEU A 669 5.96 -16.49 17.35
C LEU A 669 7.49 -16.46 17.32
N LYS A 670 8.13 -17.54 17.73
CA LYS A 670 9.60 -17.68 17.74
C LYS A 670 10.18 -17.88 16.33
N ILE A 671 9.86 -16.96 15.43
CA ILE A 671 10.28 -16.96 14.02
C ILE A 671 11.00 -15.65 13.74
N GLY A 672 12.25 -15.73 13.29
CA GLY A 672 13.08 -14.56 13.01
C GLY A 672 13.40 -13.73 14.27
N GLU A 673 13.88 -12.51 14.08
CA GLU A 673 14.20 -11.59 15.17
C GLU A 673 12.96 -10.86 15.70
N ARG A 674 13.06 -10.32 16.90
CA ARG A 674 12.01 -9.49 17.49
C ARG A 674 12.05 -8.08 16.90
N VAL A 675 10.91 -7.62 16.38
CA VAL A 675 10.78 -6.28 15.75
C VAL A 675 11.07 -5.15 16.74
N ASN A 676 10.71 -5.32 18.01
CA ASN A 676 10.90 -4.31 19.04
C ASN A 676 12.38 -4.00 19.31
N SER A 677 13.27 -4.99 19.21
CA SER A 677 14.72 -4.77 19.36
C SER A 677 15.26 -3.80 18.31
N MET A 678 14.84 -3.98 17.05
CA MET A 678 15.23 -3.09 15.95
C MET A 678 14.73 -1.66 16.19
N ARG A 679 13.49 -1.51 16.68
CA ARG A 679 12.91 -0.19 16.94
C ARG A 679 13.54 0.50 18.16
N ALA A 680 13.84 -0.28 19.20
CA ALA A 680 14.54 0.23 20.38
C ALA A 680 15.95 0.71 20.02
N GLN A 681 16.67 -0.01 19.16
CA GLN A 681 17.99 0.43 18.67
C GLN A 681 17.91 1.77 17.93
N GLU A 682 16.92 1.97 17.05
CA GLU A 682 16.74 3.29 16.41
C GLU A 682 16.48 4.42 17.41
N ALA A 683 15.77 4.14 18.49
CA ALA A 683 15.56 5.14 19.54
C ALA A 683 16.86 5.44 20.30
N VAL A 684 17.68 4.43 20.60
CA VAL A 684 19.01 4.59 21.22
C VAL A 684 19.95 5.40 20.33
N ASP A 685 19.91 5.18 19.02
CA ASP A 685 20.80 5.84 18.04
C ASP A 685 20.53 7.34 17.92
N THR A 686 19.37 7.83 18.38
CA THR A 686 19.08 9.27 18.47
C THR A 686 19.90 9.99 19.53
N GLY A 687 20.46 9.27 20.50
CA GLY A 687 21.15 9.85 21.66
C GLY A 687 20.21 10.46 22.72
N ALA A 688 18.89 10.43 22.51
CA ALA A 688 17.92 10.93 23.49
C ALA A 688 17.93 10.04 24.76
N SER A 689 17.66 10.66 25.90
CA SER A 689 17.57 9.95 27.19
C SER A 689 16.19 9.32 27.44
N THR A 690 15.20 9.69 26.66
CA THR A 690 13.81 9.23 26.81
C THR A 690 13.21 8.97 25.44
N VAL A 691 12.54 7.82 25.28
CA VAL A 691 11.62 7.59 24.15
C VAL A 691 10.18 7.75 24.65
N ALA A 692 9.49 8.73 24.08
CA ALA A 692 8.07 8.90 24.33
C ALA A 692 7.24 8.12 23.31
N THR A 693 6.10 7.61 23.74
CA THR A 693 5.08 7.02 22.89
C THR A 693 3.69 7.46 23.34
N ALA A 694 2.68 7.14 22.58
CA ALA A 694 1.28 7.44 22.91
C ALA A 694 0.44 6.16 22.74
N CYS A 695 0.94 5.04 23.26
CA CYS A 695 0.29 3.74 23.15
C CYS A 695 0.83 2.79 24.23
N PRO A 696 -0.01 2.19 25.09
CA PRO A 696 0.45 1.25 26.11
C PRO A 696 1.05 -0.03 25.51
N PHE A 697 0.60 -0.50 24.34
CA PHE A 697 1.21 -1.61 23.64
C PHE A 697 2.61 -1.27 23.13
N CYS A 698 2.75 -0.12 22.46
CA CYS A 698 4.07 0.34 22.01
C CYS A 698 5.02 0.54 23.17
N MET A 699 4.53 1.06 24.31
CA MET A 699 5.32 1.25 25.51
C MET A 699 5.91 -0.08 26.01
N GLN A 700 5.10 -1.14 26.15
CA GLN A 700 5.59 -2.46 26.53
C GLN A 700 6.65 -2.96 25.57
N MET A 701 6.37 -2.91 24.27
CA MET A 701 7.31 -3.40 23.27
C MET A 701 8.63 -2.61 23.27
N MET A 702 8.58 -1.30 23.51
CA MET A 702 9.79 -0.48 23.62
C MET A 702 10.57 -0.78 24.90
N GLU A 703 9.90 -0.95 26.05
CA GLU A 703 10.54 -1.38 27.31
C GLU A 703 11.25 -2.73 27.14
N ASP A 704 10.57 -3.70 26.54
CA ASP A 704 11.16 -5.02 26.26
C ASP A 704 12.32 -4.92 25.26
N GLY A 705 12.19 -4.10 24.21
CA GLY A 705 13.23 -3.87 23.21
C GLY A 705 14.48 -3.22 23.82
N VAL A 706 14.31 -2.23 24.69
CA VAL A 706 15.40 -1.56 25.42
C VAL A 706 16.13 -2.54 26.32
N LYS A 707 15.40 -3.45 27.01
CA LYS A 707 15.99 -4.53 27.80
C LYS A 707 16.78 -5.52 26.95
N LEU A 708 16.19 -5.98 25.85
CA LEU A 708 16.82 -6.93 24.93
C LEU A 708 18.11 -6.38 24.30
N THR A 709 18.22 -5.07 24.18
CA THR A 709 19.41 -4.37 23.64
C THR A 709 20.36 -3.88 24.73
N ASN A 710 20.12 -4.21 26.02
CA ASN A 710 20.90 -3.81 27.20
C ASN A 710 21.07 -2.28 27.33
N ASN A 711 20.02 -1.51 27.04
CA ASN A 711 20.06 -0.04 27.05
C ASN A 711 19.19 0.60 28.15
N GLU A 712 18.76 -0.14 29.18
CA GLU A 712 17.84 0.37 30.25
C GLU A 712 18.41 1.54 31.05
N LYS A 713 19.74 1.60 31.16
CA LYS A 713 20.42 2.70 31.83
C LYS A 713 20.56 3.96 30.97
N ARG A 714 20.35 3.85 29.67
CA ARG A 714 20.54 4.93 28.67
C ARG A 714 19.23 5.53 28.18
N LEU A 715 18.16 4.74 28.08
CA LEU A 715 16.92 5.14 27.45
C LEU A 715 15.74 4.73 28.34
N ASP A 716 15.01 5.74 28.86
CA ASP A 716 13.77 5.54 29.59
C ASP A 716 12.57 5.56 28.62
N VAL A 717 11.53 4.77 28.90
CA VAL A 717 10.34 4.66 28.08
C VAL A 717 9.16 5.27 28.80
N ARG A 718 8.51 6.28 28.20
CA ARG A 718 7.42 7.05 28.80
C ARG A 718 6.24 7.22 27.83
N ASP A 719 5.04 7.27 28.39
CA ASP A 719 3.90 7.81 27.65
C ASP A 719 3.93 9.35 27.68
N ILE A 720 3.39 9.98 26.64
CA ILE A 720 3.30 11.47 26.59
C ILE A 720 2.51 12.06 27.75
N ALA A 721 1.50 11.34 28.28
CA ALA A 721 0.74 11.78 29.45
C ALA A 721 1.63 11.78 30.70
N GLU A 722 2.52 10.79 30.88
CA GLU A 722 3.48 10.76 31.98
C GLU A 722 4.48 11.92 31.88
N VAL A 723 5.01 12.20 30.66
CA VAL A 723 5.95 13.30 30.41
C VAL A 723 5.33 14.67 30.76
N ILE A 724 4.07 14.87 30.42
CA ILE A 724 3.34 16.12 30.75
C ILE A 724 3.01 16.19 32.23
N ALA A 725 2.53 15.09 32.83
CA ALA A 725 2.17 15.04 34.24
C ALA A 725 3.35 15.31 35.20
N GLU A 726 4.59 14.99 34.79
CA GLU A 726 5.80 15.35 35.55
C GLU A 726 6.00 16.88 35.73
N ARG A 727 5.30 17.68 34.94
CA ARG A 727 5.42 19.14 34.92
C ARG A 727 4.18 19.87 35.50
N LEU A 728 3.19 19.16 36.02
CA LEU A 728 1.99 19.73 36.64
C LEU A 728 2.23 20.46 38.00
#